data_b89368d3a6e12f95f1b59363883d6a43
#
_entry.id   b89368d3a6e12f95f1b59363883d6a43
#
_cell.length_a   1.000
_cell.length_b   1.000
_cell.length_c   1.000
_cell.angle_alpha   90.00
_cell.angle_beta   90.00
_cell.angle_gamma   90.00
#
_symmetry.space_group_name_H-M   'P 1'
#
loop_
_entity.id
_entity.type
_entity.pdbx_description
1 polymer ?
#
loop_
_entity_poly.entity_id
_entity_poly.type
_entity_poly.pdbx_seq_one_letter_code
_entity_poly.pdbx_strand_id
1 'polypeptide(L)'
;MALLTVRNLKVAFPGGEDRPVVNGIDLEVERGTVLGIVGETGAGKTLTTRAILRAVRDGIVSADEISFEGIDLLNASHKELRTLRGNRIGVIVQDARNALNPMQPVGTSLIHILRAHTEIGRKEAKQRVLEMFDSVGLPDPESVYRRYPHELSGGMAQRVVIAATLSTDPELIIADEATTGLDLTVQAQILDLLKAEIARRNAAAIIVTHDFGIVAHYCTEVAVLYAGKVRERGTVAEVFAVPAHPYTAALLASTARPVAERGPDTPPPRFDTACEYVSRCLFAEEICTSGPIPLQREGHHQSLCRLPLESRSAPVSALVADAAQAPPLRERGGPLIVASELRKTFRRAGGESVHAVNDVTIDVRPGETVALVGESGSGKSTLGRLLLRLIEADRGSVTYAGTDITRESKREFRKRRTDIQAVFQDPGSSLDSRMRAVDIVSEPIAIFSPQIGRAERRSEGLRLMQSVGLGPELAERYPRQLSGGQQQRLAIARAIATKPRLIVLDEPTASLDMSVRGQVLGLLRELQQEHDLAYLLISHDLRTVRQLSERVVVMYLGEIVEQGPTDEIFTRPRHPYTRALLSATLVPDPSVPPEHVPLEGEIPKPTDLPDGCYLATRCPLAIPACSAAHPVLEAISEHHAARCIRLNQT
;
A
#
# COMPACT_ATOMS: atom_id res chain seq x y z
N MET A 1 -7.63 17.73 29.65
CA MET A 1 -7.68 18.94 28.80
C MET A 1 -7.10 18.56 27.43
N ALA A 2 -7.80 18.92 26.38
CA ALA A 2 -7.33 18.63 25.03
C ALA A 2 -5.98 19.31 24.76
N LEU A 3 -5.04 18.58 24.18
CA LEU A 3 -3.75 19.10 23.71
C LEU A 3 -3.94 19.88 22.40
N LEU A 4 -4.78 19.32 21.49
CA LEU A 4 -5.14 19.95 20.22
C LEU A 4 -6.67 20.03 20.14
N THR A 5 -7.20 21.19 19.83
CA THR A 5 -8.63 21.42 19.55
C THR A 5 -8.75 22.06 18.16
N VAL A 6 -9.62 21.49 17.33
CA VAL A 6 -9.98 21.99 16.00
C VAL A 6 -11.49 22.05 15.90
N ARG A 7 -12.06 23.19 15.54
CA ARG A 7 -13.51 23.40 15.40
C ARG A 7 -13.81 24.02 14.03
N ASN A 8 -14.77 23.43 13.33
CA ASN A 8 -15.29 23.87 12.04
C ASN A 8 -14.20 24.21 11.01
N LEU A 9 -13.15 23.35 10.92
CA LEU A 9 -12.05 23.55 9.99
C LEU A 9 -12.54 23.39 8.55
N LYS A 10 -12.26 24.41 7.73
CA LYS A 10 -12.53 24.42 6.29
C LYS A 10 -11.27 24.76 5.51
N VAL A 11 -11.12 24.12 4.35
CA VAL A 11 -10.03 24.42 3.41
C VAL A 11 -10.60 24.49 2.01
N ALA A 12 -10.44 25.64 1.36
CA ALA A 12 -10.84 25.87 -0.02
C ALA A 12 -9.63 26.29 -0.87
N PHE A 13 -9.78 26.24 -2.18
CA PHE A 13 -8.77 26.74 -3.13
C PHE A 13 -9.37 27.84 -4.00
N PRO A 14 -8.57 28.76 -4.54
CA PRO A 14 -9.04 29.86 -5.38
C PRO A 14 -9.92 29.37 -6.54
N GLY A 15 -11.09 29.97 -6.71
CA GLY A 15 -12.10 29.56 -7.69
C GLY A 15 -12.98 28.37 -7.27
N GLY A 16 -12.80 27.85 -6.06
CA GLY A 16 -13.59 26.79 -5.43
C GLY A 16 -14.01 27.13 -4.01
N GLU A 17 -14.12 28.40 -3.66
CA GLU A 17 -14.41 28.90 -2.32
C GLU A 17 -15.75 28.42 -1.80
N ASP A 18 -16.76 28.32 -2.67
CA ASP A 18 -18.09 27.79 -2.36
C ASP A 18 -18.10 26.25 -2.21
N ARG A 19 -16.97 25.57 -2.48
CA ARG A 19 -16.84 24.12 -2.44
C ARG A 19 -15.54 23.70 -1.74
N PRO A 20 -15.46 23.87 -0.42
CA PRO A 20 -14.24 23.53 0.33
C PRO A 20 -13.93 22.02 0.22
N VAL A 21 -12.64 21.72 0.09
CA VAL A 21 -12.15 20.33 0.07
C VAL A 21 -12.23 19.68 1.47
N VAL A 22 -11.98 20.49 2.50
CA VAL A 22 -12.26 20.16 3.91
C VAL A 22 -13.40 21.06 4.35
N ASN A 23 -14.45 20.50 4.94
CA ASN A 23 -15.71 21.21 5.17
C ASN A 23 -16.30 20.94 6.55
N GLY A 24 -15.88 21.73 7.52
CA GLY A 24 -16.43 21.67 8.88
C GLY A 24 -15.92 20.47 9.69
N ILE A 25 -14.59 20.26 9.74
CA ILE A 25 -13.98 19.20 10.54
C ILE A 25 -13.79 19.68 11.98
N ASP A 26 -14.31 18.86 12.91
CA ASP A 26 -14.07 18.97 14.35
C ASP A 26 -13.18 17.82 14.81
N LEU A 27 -12.05 18.15 15.46
CA LEU A 27 -11.13 17.17 16.05
C LEU A 27 -10.68 17.66 17.43
N GLU A 28 -10.47 16.69 18.31
CA GLU A 28 -9.94 16.93 19.64
C GLU A 28 -8.97 15.80 19.97
N VAL A 29 -7.77 16.12 20.43
CA VAL A 29 -6.74 15.12 20.74
C VAL A 29 -6.20 15.40 22.13
N GLU A 30 -6.31 14.45 23.02
CA GLU A 30 -5.78 14.53 24.38
C GLU A 30 -4.34 14.00 24.47
N ARG A 31 -3.62 14.33 25.53
CA ARG A 31 -2.29 13.76 25.80
C ARG A 31 -2.38 12.24 25.95
N GLY A 32 -1.44 11.52 25.37
CA GLY A 32 -1.44 10.05 25.37
C GLY A 32 -2.43 9.40 24.40
N THR A 33 -3.27 10.19 23.71
CA THR A 33 -4.19 9.68 22.69
C THR A 33 -3.49 9.53 21.34
N VAL A 34 -3.74 8.43 20.66
CA VAL A 34 -3.36 8.21 19.26
C VAL A 34 -4.63 8.21 18.42
N LEU A 35 -4.87 9.30 17.67
CA LEU A 35 -6.00 9.46 16.78
C LEU A 35 -5.65 8.97 15.38
N GLY A 36 -6.34 7.93 14.90
CA GLY A 36 -6.29 7.50 13.50
C GLY A 36 -7.22 8.36 12.64
N ILE A 37 -6.71 8.91 11.54
CA ILE A 37 -7.53 9.57 10.52
C ILE A 37 -7.53 8.69 9.27
N VAL A 38 -8.71 8.13 8.93
CA VAL A 38 -8.87 7.22 7.80
C VAL A 38 -9.90 7.71 6.79
N GLY A 39 -9.88 7.16 5.59
CA GLY A 39 -10.79 7.48 4.49
C GLY A 39 -10.12 7.28 3.14
N GLU A 40 -10.91 7.39 2.06
CA GLU A 40 -10.42 7.26 0.69
C GLU A 40 -9.47 8.41 0.30
N THR A 41 -8.71 8.23 -0.80
CA THR A 41 -7.90 9.30 -1.39
C THR A 41 -8.81 10.47 -1.80
N GLY A 42 -8.37 11.68 -1.49
CA GLY A 42 -9.21 12.88 -1.71
C GLY A 42 -10.25 13.16 -0.63
N ALA A 43 -10.38 12.34 0.42
CA ALA A 43 -11.27 12.63 1.55
C ALA A 43 -10.84 13.85 2.39
N GLY A 44 -9.63 14.38 2.17
CA GLY A 44 -9.12 15.57 2.86
C GLY A 44 -8.16 15.28 4.02
N LYS A 45 -7.74 14.02 4.26
CA LYS A 45 -6.90 13.61 5.39
C LYS A 45 -5.61 14.43 5.53
N THR A 46 -4.71 14.36 4.55
CA THR A 46 -3.45 15.12 4.50
C THR A 46 -3.68 16.63 4.52
N LEU A 47 -4.76 17.07 3.87
CA LEU A 47 -5.09 18.51 3.85
C LEU A 47 -5.53 19.02 5.23
N THR A 48 -6.24 18.20 5.99
CA THR A 48 -6.63 18.49 7.38
C THR A 48 -5.40 18.66 8.27
N THR A 49 -4.45 17.75 8.22
CA THR A 49 -3.21 17.84 9.03
C THR A 49 -2.34 19.02 8.62
N ARG A 50 -2.23 19.31 7.32
CA ARG A 50 -1.51 20.49 6.83
C ARG A 50 -2.21 21.80 7.21
N ALA A 51 -3.54 21.82 7.26
CA ALA A 51 -4.30 23.00 7.67
C ALA A 51 -4.11 23.31 9.16
N ILE A 52 -4.13 22.30 10.03
CA ILE A 52 -3.81 22.44 11.45
C ILE A 52 -2.45 23.13 11.63
N LEU A 53 -1.49 22.77 10.81
CA LEU A 53 -0.16 23.36 10.83
C LEU A 53 -0.04 24.66 10.03
N ARG A 54 -1.12 25.16 9.41
CA ARG A 54 -1.07 26.30 8.46
C ARG A 54 -0.02 26.11 7.36
N ALA A 55 0.16 24.87 6.89
CA ALA A 55 1.13 24.48 5.86
C ALA A 55 0.46 24.17 4.49
N VAL A 56 -0.77 24.66 4.29
CA VAL A 56 -1.49 24.56 3.01
C VAL A 56 -0.94 25.62 2.07
N ARG A 57 -0.48 25.19 0.88
CA ARG A 57 -0.03 26.12 -0.18
C ARG A 57 -1.23 26.52 -1.03
N ASP A 58 -1.34 27.81 -1.34
CA ASP A 58 -2.35 28.39 -2.23
C ASP A 58 -3.80 28.10 -1.80
N GLY A 59 -4.03 27.62 -0.57
CA GLY A 59 -5.33 27.33 -0.01
C GLY A 59 -5.78 28.35 1.05
N ILE A 60 -7.08 28.59 1.11
CA ILE A 60 -7.73 29.42 2.12
C ILE A 60 -8.15 28.49 3.26
N VAL A 61 -7.55 28.69 4.44
CA VAL A 61 -7.86 27.96 5.67
C VAL A 61 -8.70 28.86 6.57
N SER A 62 -9.87 28.37 7.00
CA SER A 62 -10.73 29.00 7.99
C SER A 62 -11.19 27.97 9.04
N ALA A 63 -11.37 28.39 10.25
CA ALA A 63 -11.90 27.59 11.34
C ALA A 63 -12.47 28.52 12.42
N ASP A 64 -13.34 27.98 13.28
CA ASP A 64 -13.79 28.70 14.48
C ASP A 64 -12.69 28.68 15.55
N GLU A 65 -11.93 27.56 15.62
CA GLU A 65 -10.80 27.38 16.52
C GLU A 65 -9.79 26.39 15.94
N ILE A 66 -8.50 26.72 16.04
CA ILE A 66 -7.39 25.77 15.97
C ILE A 66 -6.45 26.12 17.11
N SER A 67 -6.54 25.39 18.22
CA SER A 67 -5.71 25.66 19.40
C SER A 67 -4.83 24.47 19.77
N PHE A 68 -3.59 24.74 20.09
CA PHE A 68 -2.63 23.78 20.63
C PHE A 68 -2.23 24.22 22.03
N GLU A 69 -2.69 23.48 23.04
CA GLU A 69 -2.49 23.80 24.48
C GLU A 69 -2.86 25.25 24.80
N GLY A 70 -3.99 25.71 24.27
CA GLY A 70 -4.49 27.08 24.46
C GLY A 70 -3.82 28.14 23.58
N ILE A 71 -2.82 27.77 22.78
CA ILE A 71 -2.21 28.68 21.78
C ILE A 71 -3.04 28.67 20.52
N ASP A 72 -3.58 29.81 20.10
CA ASP A 72 -4.34 29.95 18.85
C ASP A 72 -3.41 29.83 17.65
N LEU A 73 -3.44 28.69 16.96
CA LEU A 73 -2.62 28.45 15.75
C LEU A 73 -3.13 29.21 14.54
N LEU A 74 -4.43 29.57 14.50
CA LEU A 74 -5.04 30.24 13.37
C LEU A 74 -4.50 31.68 13.23
N ASN A 75 -4.33 32.38 14.35
CA ASN A 75 -3.90 33.76 14.41
C ASN A 75 -2.42 33.93 14.82
N ALA A 76 -1.74 32.82 15.18
CA ALA A 76 -0.33 32.83 15.56
C ALA A 76 0.56 33.46 14.46
N SER A 77 1.53 34.26 14.88
CA SER A 77 2.54 34.84 14.01
C SER A 77 3.44 33.74 13.40
N HIS A 78 4.10 34.06 12.29
CA HIS A 78 5.08 33.14 11.69
C HIS A 78 6.22 32.76 12.66
N LYS A 79 6.58 33.66 13.58
CA LYS A 79 7.60 33.40 14.59
C LYS A 79 7.12 32.37 15.62
N GLU A 80 5.92 32.53 16.12
CA GLU A 80 5.29 31.57 17.06
C GLU A 80 5.10 30.20 16.40
N LEU A 81 4.55 30.14 15.19
CA LEU A 81 4.41 28.87 14.45
C LEU A 81 5.76 28.18 14.24
N ARG A 82 6.85 28.93 14.02
CA ARG A 82 8.18 28.36 13.84
C ARG A 82 8.75 27.78 15.13
N THR A 83 8.37 28.30 16.30
CA THR A 83 8.75 27.72 17.59
C THR A 83 7.97 26.46 17.94
N LEU A 84 6.77 26.28 17.37
CA LEU A 84 5.94 25.10 17.60
C LEU A 84 6.26 23.97 16.61
N ARG A 85 6.36 24.30 15.30
CA ARG A 85 6.63 23.33 14.24
C ARG A 85 8.07 22.82 14.34
N GLY A 86 8.23 21.50 14.36
CA GLY A 86 9.52 20.82 14.47
C GLY A 86 10.09 20.83 15.89
N ASN A 87 9.40 21.43 16.87
CA ASN A 87 9.77 21.42 18.27
C ASN A 87 8.67 20.71 19.10
N ARG A 88 7.56 21.40 19.39
CA ARG A 88 6.45 20.84 20.17
C ARG A 88 5.48 20.01 19.31
N ILE A 89 5.41 20.30 17.99
CA ILE A 89 4.63 19.56 17.00
C ILE A 89 5.58 18.97 15.98
N GLY A 90 5.78 17.67 16.03
CA GLY A 90 6.59 16.91 15.09
C GLY A 90 5.77 16.39 13.91
N VAL A 91 6.37 16.31 12.73
CA VAL A 91 5.69 15.80 11.53
C VAL A 91 6.55 14.74 10.84
N ILE A 92 5.97 13.57 10.66
CA ILE A 92 6.53 12.47 9.87
C ILE A 92 5.75 12.44 8.55
N VAL A 93 6.42 12.71 7.44
CA VAL A 93 5.80 12.81 6.12
C VAL A 93 5.87 11.50 5.36
N GLN A 94 5.01 11.36 4.35
CA GLN A 94 4.87 10.18 3.50
C GLN A 94 6.17 9.80 2.75
N ASP A 95 6.89 10.76 2.19
CA ASP A 95 8.13 10.51 1.44
C ASP A 95 9.35 10.99 2.24
N ALA A 96 9.96 10.05 2.97
CA ALA A 96 11.11 10.33 3.83
C ALA A 96 12.33 10.84 3.06
N ARG A 97 12.57 10.34 1.83
CA ARG A 97 13.73 10.77 1.04
C ARG A 97 13.60 12.22 0.58
N ASN A 98 12.39 12.61 0.19
CA ASN A 98 12.11 13.99 -0.22
C ASN A 98 12.03 14.97 0.96
N ALA A 99 11.83 14.45 2.18
CA ALA A 99 11.87 15.26 3.41
C ALA A 99 13.29 15.64 3.83
N LEU A 100 14.28 14.85 3.44
CA LEU A 100 15.69 15.05 3.78
C LEU A 100 16.38 15.92 2.73
N ASN A 101 17.34 16.74 3.17
CA ASN A 101 18.14 17.56 2.24
C ASN A 101 19.11 16.66 1.44
N PRO A 102 18.93 16.51 0.10
CA PRO A 102 19.75 15.61 -0.71
C PRO A 102 21.21 16.05 -0.84
N MET A 103 21.51 17.32 -0.53
CA MET A 103 22.84 17.91 -0.66
C MET A 103 23.69 17.80 0.61
N GLN A 104 23.18 17.20 1.67
CA GLN A 104 23.86 17.08 2.96
C GLN A 104 23.78 15.67 3.51
N PRO A 105 24.82 15.21 4.24
CA PRO A 105 24.73 14.02 5.06
C PRO A 105 23.58 14.13 6.08
N VAL A 106 22.87 13.03 6.30
CA VAL A 106 21.66 13.04 7.14
C VAL A 106 21.96 13.46 8.58
N GLY A 107 23.09 13.06 9.15
CA GLY A 107 23.49 13.51 10.48
C GLY A 107 23.71 15.01 10.59
N THR A 108 24.24 15.65 9.54
CA THR A 108 24.39 17.12 9.48
C THR A 108 23.02 17.80 9.44
N SER A 109 22.09 17.26 8.66
CA SER A 109 20.72 17.78 8.59
C SER A 109 20.03 17.75 9.95
N LEU A 110 20.18 16.64 10.72
CA LEU A 110 19.61 16.54 12.07
C LEU A 110 20.25 17.51 13.06
N ILE A 111 21.57 17.72 12.98
CA ILE A 111 22.23 18.76 13.79
C ILE A 111 21.63 20.15 13.54
N HIS A 112 21.34 20.47 12.27
CA HIS A 112 20.72 21.75 11.93
C HIS A 112 19.31 21.87 12.53
N ILE A 113 18.51 20.79 12.49
CA ILE A 113 17.18 20.76 13.11
C ILE A 113 17.30 20.98 14.63
N LEU A 114 18.13 20.19 15.32
CA LEU A 114 18.33 20.32 16.75
C LEU A 114 18.75 21.75 17.16
N ARG A 115 19.75 22.31 16.49
CA ARG A 115 20.26 23.64 16.81
C ARG A 115 19.32 24.78 16.39
N ALA A 116 18.34 24.53 15.54
CA ALA A 116 17.30 25.50 15.24
C ALA A 116 16.28 25.65 16.40
N HIS A 117 16.18 24.64 17.26
CA HIS A 117 15.20 24.58 18.35
C HIS A 117 15.82 24.48 19.75
N THR A 118 17.14 24.28 19.85
CA THR A 118 17.86 24.15 21.12
C THR A 118 19.17 24.96 21.10
N GLU A 119 19.66 25.37 22.27
CA GLU A 119 20.91 26.12 22.40
C GLU A 119 22.14 25.22 22.59
N ILE A 120 22.06 23.93 22.15
CA ILE A 120 23.14 22.97 22.33
C ILE A 120 24.34 23.22 21.39
N GLY A 121 25.53 22.89 21.87
CA GLY A 121 26.77 22.97 21.08
C GLY A 121 26.82 21.88 20.00
N ARG A 122 27.63 22.11 18.93
CA ARG A 122 27.74 21.17 17.81
C ARG A 122 28.17 19.76 18.23
N LYS A 123 29.07 19.64 19.22
CA LYS A 123 29.58 18.35 19.71
C LYS A 123 28.49 17.57 20.43
N GLU A 124 27.75 18.24 21.29
CA GLU A 124 26.61 17.68 22.02
C GLU A 124 25.47 17.29 21.06
N ALA A 125 25.15 18.17 20.09
CA ALA A 125 24.18 17.87 19.03
C ALA A 125 24.55 16.61 18.23
N LYS A 126 25.85 16.42 17.88
CA LYS A 126 26.31 15.20 17.23
C LYS A 126 26.06 13.96 18.10
N GLN A 127 26.42 14.05 19.38
CA GLN A 127 26.23 12.93 20.30
C GLN A 127 24.73 12.56 20.40
N ARG A 128 23.85 13.56 20.56
CA ARG A 128 22.40 13.33 20.63
C ARG A 128 21.83 12.74 19.33
N VAL A 129 22.34 13.16 18.16
CA VAL A 129 21.94 12.56 16.88
C VAL A 129 22.33 11.07 16.80
N LEU A 130 23.52 10.69 17.27
CA LEU A 130 23.97 9.31 17.28
C LEU A 130 23.13 8.44 18.23
N GLU A 131 22.81 8.98 19.42
CA GLU A 131 21.91 8.33 20.38
C GLU A 131 20.50 8.15 19.80
N MET A 132 20.00 9.15 19.07
CA MET A 132 18.70 9.06 18.39
C MET A 132 18.74 8.00 17.26
N PHE A 133 19.81 7.92 16.48
CA PHE A 133 19.95 6.89 15.45
C PHE A 133 19.97 5.49 16.05
N ASP A 134 20.65 5.31 17.17
CA ASP A 134 20.65 4.05 17.90
C ASP A 134 19.24 3.69 18.43
N SER A 135 18.55 4.66 19.06
CA SER A 135 17.19 4.46 19.62
C SER A 135 16.15 4.08 18.58
N VAL A 136 16.29 4.54 17.33
CA VAL A 136 15.40 4.14 16.22
C VAL A 136 15.88 2.89 15.49
N GLY A 137 16.94 2.22 16.02
CA GLY A 137 17.46 0.95 15.49
C GLY A 137 18.15 1.10 14.12
N LEU A 138 18.83 2.23 13.87
CA LEU A 138 19.71 2.35 12.70
C LEU A 138 21.02 1.63 12.97
N PRO A 139 21.47 0.72 12.08
CA PRO A 139 22.74 0.01 12.26
C PRO A 139 23.91 0.97 12.01
N ASP A 140 24.98 0.83 12.79
CA ASP A 140 26.17 1.66 12.71
C ASP A 140 25.84 3.16 12.59
N PRO A 141 25.33 3.78 13.68
CA PRO A 141 24.91 5.20 13.68
C PRO A 141 25.97 6.18 13.13
N GLU A 142 27.25 5.92 13.38
CA GLU A 142 28.36 6.75 12.87
C GLU A 142 28.49 6.66 11.34
N SER A 143 28.31 5.49 10.74
CA SER A 143 28.30 5.32 9.29
C SER A 143 27.08 6.03 8.68
N VAL A 144 25.88 5.77 9.25
CA VAL A 144 24.62 6.39 8.76
C VAL A 144 24.71 7.91 8.86
N TYR A 145 25.29 8.46 9.94
CA TYR A 145 25.48 9.90 10.12
C TYR A 145 26.14 10.58 8.92
N ARG A 146 27.06 9.89 8.24
CA ARG A 146 27.85 10.43 7.10
C ARG A 146 27.20 10.20 5.75
N ARG A 147 26.17 9.33 5.67
CA ARG A 147 25.50 9.01 4.41
C ARG A 147 24.56 10.14 3.96
N TYR A 148 24.37 10.21 2.64
CA TYR A 148 23.39 11.07 2.01
C TYR A 148 22.03 10.35 1.89
N PRO A 149 20.90 11.08 1.75
CA PRO A 149 19.57 10.47 1.63
C PRO A 149 19.44 9.43 0.52
N HIS A 150 20.12 9.61 -0.61
CA HIS A 150 20.08 8.66 -1.74
C HIS A 150 20.86 7.36 -1.50
N GLU A 151 21.72 7.32 -0.48
CA GLU A 151 22.48 6.13 -0.08
C GLU A 151 21.74 5.27 0.96
N LEU A 152 20.57 5.73 1.42
CA LEU A 152 19.74 5.05 2.41
C LEU A 152 18.67 4.17 1.74
N SER A 153 18.35 3.02 2.35
CA SER A 153 17.12 2.29 2.03
C SER A 153 15.89 3.12 2.42
N GLY A 154 14.70 2.75 1.90
CA GLY A 154 13.45 3.42 2.28
C GLY A 154 13.21 3.38 3.79
N GLY A 155 13.38 2.21 4.41
CA GLY A 155 13.22 2.05 5.85
C GLY A 155 14.25 2.83 6.66
N MET A 156 15.52 2.87 6.23
CA MET A 156 16.53 3.71 6.89
C MET A 156 16.19 5.20 6.79
N ALA A 157 15.81 5.68 5.61
CA ALA A 157 15.40 7.09 5.44
C ALA A 157 14.21 7.44 6.34
N GLN A 158 13.24 6.54 6.45
CA GLN A 158 12.08 6.72 7.35
C GLN A 158 12.50 6.77 8.83
N ARG A 159 13.39 5.86 9.27
CA ARG A 159 13.95 5.90 10.64
C ARG A 159 14.73 7.19 10.91
N VAL A 160 15.46 7.71 9.93
CA VAL A 160 16.14 9.01 10.03
C VAL A 160 15.13 10.16 10.19
N VAL A 161 14.02 10.16 9.44
CA VAL A 161 12.95 11.18 9.58
C VAL A 161 12.26 11.07 10.94
N ILE A 162 12.02 9.85 11.42
CA ILE A 162 11.47 9.63 12.77
C ILE A 162 12.46 10.15 13.83
N ALA A 163 13.75 9.81 13.74
CA ALA A 163 14.77 10.32 14.63
C ALA A 163 14.82 11.86 14.63
N ALA A 164 14.74 12.48 13.45
CA ALA A 164 14.68 13.93 13.31
C ALA A 164 13.44 14.51 14.00
N THR A 165 12.28 13.91 13.81
CA THR A 165 11.01 14.34 14.41
C THR A 165 11.04 14.21 15.93
N LEU A 166 11.58 13.10 16.45
CA LEU A 166 11.63 12.81 17.89
C LEU A 166 12.77 13.54 18.61
N SER A 167 13.74 14.13 17.89
CA SER A 167 14.93 14.74 18.47
C SER A 167 14.66 15.96 19.35
N THR A 168 13.51 16.60 19.17
CA THR A 168 13.05 17.78 19.92
C THR A 168 12.05 17.45 21.01
N ASP A 169 11.77 16.17 21.27
CA ASP A 169 10.78 15.69 22.27
C ASP A 169 9.38 16.29 22.07
N PRO A 170 8.74 16.13 20.88
CA PRO A 170 7.46 16.75 20.59
C PRO A 170 6.32 16.19 21.45
N GLU A 171 5.37 17.07 21.78
CA GLU A 171 4.16 16.73 22.53
C GLU A 171 3.05 16.18 21.63
N LEU A 172 3.04 16.60 20.36
CA LEU A 172 2.15 16.09 19.32
C LEU A 172 2.96 15.60 18.13
N ILE A 173 2.69 14.38 17.68
CA ILE A 173 3.29 13.78 16.47
C ILE A 173 2.21 13.63 15.41
N ILE A 174 2.42 14.19 14.22
CA ILE A 174 1.55 13.99 13.07
C ILE A 174 2.28 13.09 12.07
N ALA A 175 1.80 11.86 11.90
CA ALA A 175 2.34 10.88 10.96
C ALA A 175 1.40 10.79 9.74
N ASP A 176 1.78 11.44 8.63
CA ASP A 176 1.00 11.46 7.40
C ASP A 176 1.48 10.36 6.46
N GLU A 177 0.75 9.23 6.46
CA GLU A 177 1.09 8.02 5.69
C GLU A 177 2.55 7.57 5.87
N ALA A 178 3.05 7.62 7.09
CA ALA A 178 4.47 7.43 7.43
C ALA A 178 5.06 6.06 7.06
N THR A 179 4.24 5.09 6.70
CA THR A 179 4.67 3.72 6.34
C THR A 179 4.36 3.33 4.91
N THR A 180 3.76 4.22 4.12
CA THR A 180 3.43 3.97 2.72
C THR A 180 4.71 3.76 1.89
N GLY A 181 4.73 2.71 1.08
CA GLY A 181 5.89 2.35 0.24
C GLY A 181 7.02 1.63 0.98
N LEU A 182 6.80 1.23 2.23
CA LEU A 182 7.70 0.34 2.98
C LEU A 182 7.22 -1.10 2.90
N ASP A 183 8.17 -2.02 2.99
CA ASP A 183 7.87 -3.44 3.10
C ASP A 183 7.18 -3.75 4.43
N LEU A 184 6.29 -4.74 4.45
CA LEU A 184 5.44 -5.09 5.60
C LEU A 184 6.24 -5.28 6.90
N THR A 185 7.38 -5.97 6.83
CA THR A 185 8.23 -6.22 8.01
C THR A 185 8.86 -4.94 8.55
N VAL A 186 9.30 -4.04 7.67
CA VAL A 186 9.84 -2.72 8.04
C VAL A 186 8.73 -1.81 8.55
N GLN A 187 7.54 -1.86 7.94
CA GLN A 187 6.37 -1.12 8.39
C GLN A 187 6.00 -1.47 9.84
N ALA A 188 5.89 -2.78 10.16
CA ALA A 188 5.60 -3.24 11.51
C ALA A 188 6.62 -2.73 12.53
N GLN A 189 7.92 -2.87 12.23
CA GLN A 189 8.99 -2.37 13.10
C GLN A 189 8.92 -0.86 13.36
N ILE A 190 8.57 -0.07 12.34
CA ILE A 190 8.44 1.38 12.45
C ILE A 190 7.23 1.76 13.29
N LEU A 191 6.10 1.08 13.12
CA LEU A 191 4.90 1.32 13.90
C LEU A 191 5.09 0.96 15.37
N ASP A 192 5.75 -0.17 15.66
CA ASP A 192 6.10 -0.57 17.03
C ASP A 192 7.04 0.45 17.69
N LEU A 193 8.04 0.92 16.97
CA LEU A 193 8.94 1.99 17.42
C LEU A 193 8.15 3.27 17.75
N LEU A 194 7.28 3.72 16.85
CA LEU A 194 6.47 4.92 17.07
C LEU A 194 5.55 4.76 18.28
N LYS A 195 4.89 3.62 18.43
CA LYS A 195 4.02 3.30 19.57
C LYS A 195 4.80 3.37 20.88
N ALA A 196 5.98 2.74 20.93
CA ALA A 196 6.84 2.76 22.11
C ALA A 196 7.31 4.18 22.47
N GLU A 197 7.71 4.96 21.47
CA GLU A 197 8.20 6.33 21.68
C GLU A 197 7.09 7.30 22.09
N ILE A 198 5.89 7.17 21.53
CA ILE A 198 4.70 7.94 21.92
C ILE A 198 4.35 7.63 23.38
N ALA A 199 4.28 6.35 23.74
CA ALA A 199 3.99 5.92 25.11
C ALA A 199 5.05 6.41 26.11
N ARG A 200 6.34 6.27 25.79
CA ARG A 200 7.45 6.70 26.64
C ARG A 200 7.42 8.19 26.96
N ARG A 201 6.99 9.02 26.01
CA ARG A 201 6.93 10.48 26.13
C ARG A 201 5.58 10.98 26.65
N ASN A 202 4.59 10.12 26.78
CA ASN A 202 3.18 10.52 27.00
C ASN A 202 2.73 11.59 25.99
N ALA A 203 3.22 11.48 24.74
CA ALA A 203 2.87 12.37 23.65
C ALA A 203 1.50 11.99 23.06
N ALA A 204 0.85 12.95 22.40
CA ALA A 204 -0.28 12.65 21.54
C ALA A 204 0.18 12.36 20.11
N ALA A 205 -0.61 11.60 19.34
CA ALA A 205 -0.32 11.41 17.93
C ALA A 205 -1.57 11.47 17.06
N ILE A 206 -1.40 11.94 15.82
CA ILE A 206 -2.36 11.80 14.73
C ILE A 206 -1.71 10.93 13.66
N ILE A 207 -2.29 9.76 13.37
CA ILE A 207 -1.83 8.84 12.33
C ILE A 207 -2.82 8.90 11.17
N VAL A 208 -2.38 9.46 10.05
CA VAL A 208 -3.15 9.42 8.79
C VAL A 208 -2.77 8.16 8.05
N THR A 209 -3.75 7.34 7.75
CA THR A 209 -3.56 6.09 7.02
C THR A 209 -4.82 5.70 6.25
N HIS A 210 -4.66 4.82 5.27
CA HIS A 210 -5.76 4.12 4.63
C HIS A 210 -5.88 2.66 5.10
N ASP A 211 -4.98 2.19 5.98
CA ASP A 211 -4.97 0.82 6.50
C ASP A 211 -5.65 0.72 7.87
N PHE A 212 -6.83 0.06 7.90
CA PHE A 212 -7.56 -0.20 9.15
C PHE A 212 -6.84 -1.16 10.09
N GLY A 213 -5.93 -2.00 9.61
CA GLY A 213 -5.07 -2.81 10.47
C GLY A 213 -4.15 -1.94 11.32
N ILE A 214 -3.59 -0.87 10.76
CA ILE A 214 -2.80 0.10 11.53
C ILE A 214 -3.67 0.76 12.60
N VAL A 215 -4.89 1.19 12.23
CA VAL A 215 -5.81 1.83 13.18
C VAL A 215 -6.17 0.88 14.31
N ALA A 216 -6.52 -0.38 14.00
CA ALA A 216 -6.92 -1.38 14.98
C ALA A 216 -5.89 -1.60 16.08
N HIS A 217 -4.58 -1.54 15.75
CA HIS A 217 -3.52 -1.95 16.68
C HIS A 217 -2.65 -0.81 17.22
N TYR A 218 -2.66 0.35 16.55
CA TYR A 218 -1.77 1.47 16.89
C TYR A 218 -2.51 2.73 17.30
N CYS A 219 -3.84 2.80 17.10
CA CYS A 219 -4.65 3.95 17.50
C CYS A 219 -5.55 3.64 18.70
N THR A 220 -5.91 4.68 19.46
CA THR A 220 -6.89 4.60 20.56
C THR A 220 -8.26 5.09 20.10
N GLU A 221 -8.28 6.10 19.25
CA GLU A 221 -9.47 6.67 18.62
C GLU A 221 -9.33 6.68 17.11
N VAL A 222 -10.46 6.74 16.42
CA VAL A 222 -10.51 6.86 14.96
C VAL A 222 -11.51 7.91 14.51
N ALA A 223 -11.13 8.69 13.50
CA ALA A 223 -11.99 9.60 12.75
C ALA A 223 -12.02 9.17 11.27
N VAL A 224 -13.19 8.82 10.76
CA VAL A 224 -13.40 8.37 9.39
C VAL A 224 -13.86 9.55 8.54
N LEU A 225 -13.04 9.94 7.57
CA LEU A 225 -13.28 11.08 6.69
C LEU A 225 -13.84 10.62 5.34
N TYR A 226 -14.88 11.32 4.89
CA TYR A 226 -15.43 11.18 3.55
C TYR A 226 -15.88 12.54 3.01
N ALA A 227 -15.48 12.87 1.78
CA ALA A 227 -15.83 14.13 1.09
C ALA A 227 -15.57 15.39 1.95
N GLY A 228 -14.44 15.42 2.68
CA GLY A 228 -14.02 16.57 3.49
C GLY A 228 -14.72 16.71 4.85
N LYS A 229 -15.51 15.73 5.28
CA LYS A 229 -16.20 15.74 6.58
C LYS A 229 -15.86 14.50 7.40
N VAL A 230 -15.86 14.61 8.73
CA VAL A 230 -15.82 13.46 9.63
C VAL A 230 -17.20 12.81 9.63
N ARG A 231 -17.29 11.58 9.14
CA ARG A 231 -18.54 10.81 9.09
C ARG A 231 -18.79 10.02 10.35
N GLU A 232 -17.72 9.53 10.94
CA GLU A 232 -17.78 8.74 12.15
C GLU A 232 -16.52 8.99 12.98
N ARG A 233 -16.69 9.05 14.30
CA ARG A 233 -15.60 9.16 15.27
C ARG A 233 -15.97 8.38 16.53
N GLY A 234 -15.00 7.70 17.13
CA GLY A 234 -15.15 6.98 18.38
C GLY A 234 -13.85 6.33 18.81
N THR A 235 -13.88 5.57 19.89
CA THR A 235 -12.79 4.67 20.21
C THR A 235 -12.66 3.58 19.14
N VAL A 236 -11.46 3.08 18.93
CA VAL A 236 -11.23 1.99 17.98
C VAL A 236 -12.14 0.81 18.28
N ALA A 237 -12.30 0.45 19.57
CA ALA A 237 -13.15 -0.65 19.99
C ALA A 237 -14.62 -0.44 19.58
N GLU A 238 -15.19 0.75 19.77
CA GLU A 238 -16.58 1.06 19.42
C GLU A 238 -16.81 1.01 17.92
N VAL A 239 -15.97 1.72 17.14
CA VAL A 239 -16.14 1.85 15.68
C VAL A 239 -15.94 0.51 14.97
N PHE A 240 -15.02 -0.34 15.45
CA PHE A 240 -14.78 -1.66 14.85
C PHE A 240 -15.84 -2.70 15.27
N ALA A 241 -16.36 -2.61 16.49
CA ALA A 241 -17.43 -3.51 16.93
C ALA A 241 -18.75 -3.23 16.21
N VAL A 242 -19.15 -1.95 16.13
CA VAL A 242 -20.43 -1.52 15.55
C VAL A 242 -20.25 -0.21 14.78
N PRO A 243 -19.82 -0.27 13.50
CA PRO A 243 -19.69 0.94 12.69
C PRO A 243 -21.04 1.63 12.51
N ALA A 244 -21.11 2.89 12.93
CA ALA A 244 -22.35 3.67 12.96
C ALA A 244 -22.65 4.37 11.63
N HIS A 245 -21.69 4.47 10.70
CA HIS A 245 -21.90 5.04 9.39
C HIS A 245 -21.74 3.96 8.29
N PRO A 246 -22.68 3.86 7.31
CA PRO A 246 -22.60 2.86 6.23
C PRO A 246 -21.28 2.89 5.44
N TYR A 247 -20.66 4.05 5.30
CA TYR A 247 -19.34 4.19 4.68
C TYR A 247 -18.25 3.48 5.48
N THR A 248 -18.24 3.64 6.81
CA THR A 248 -17.27 2.94 7.67
C THR A 248 -17.46 1.44 7.60
N ALA A 249 -18.71 0.96 7.63
CA ALA A 249 -19.03 -0.46 7.46
C ALA A 249 -18.54 -0.99 6.10
N ALA A 250 -18.75 -0.25 5.02
CA ALA A 250 -18.28 -0.61 3.68
C ALA A 250 -16.74 -0.65 3.60
N LEU A 251 -16.04 0.32 4.20
CA LEU A 251 -14.59 0.32 4.26
C LEU A 251 -14.04 -0.87 5.05
N LEU A 252 -14.58 -1.16 6.22
CA LEU A 252 -14.19 -2.31 7.03
C LEU A 252 -14.50 -3.63 6.31
N ALA A 253 -15.67 -3.75 5.67
CA ALA A 253 -16.03 -4.92 4.87
C ALA A 253 -15.07 -5.12 3.68
N SER A 254 -14.61 -4.04 3.04
CA SER A 254 -13.68 -4.11 1.90
C SER A 254 -12.29 -4.62 2.28
N THR A 255 -11.93 -4.61 3.57
CA THR A 255 -10.70 -5.24 4.07
C THR A 255 -10.79 -6.77 4.04
N ALA A 256 -12.00 -7.32 4.16
CA ALA A 256 -12.27 -8.76 4.24
C ALA A 256 -12.75 -9.34 2.89
N ARG A 257 -13.58 -8.61 2.15
CA ARG A 257 -14.15 -9.05 0.86
C ARG A 257 -14.18 -7.90 -0.15
N PRO A 258 -14.09 -8.21 -1.46
CA PRO A 258 -14.50 -7.26 -2.49
C PRO A 258 -15.98 -6.94 -2.32
N VAL A 259 -16.30 -5.77 -1.83
CA VAL A 259 -17.69 -5.31 -1.75
C VAL A 259 -18.07 -4.76 -3.11
N ALA A 260 -19.11 -5.34 -3.73
CA ALA A 260 -19.74 -4.75 -4.89
C ALA A 260 -20.48 -3.49 -4.44
N GLU A 261 -19.83 -2.33 -4.50
CA GLU A 261 -20.50 -1.06 -4.28
C GLU A 261 -21.36 -0.72 -5.51
N ARG A 262 -22.59 -0.31 -5.25
CA ARG A 262 -23.46 0.27 -6.29
C ARG A 262 -23.07 1.73 -6.45
N GLY A 263 -22.46 2.09 -7.57
CA GLY A 263 -22.28 3.48 -7.91
C GLY A 263 -21.08 3.72 -8.85
N PRO A 264 -21.13 4.75 -9.68
CA PRO A 264 -20.03 5.11 -10.55
C PRO A 264 -18.82 5.60 -9.74
N ASP A 265 -17.61 5.36 -10.24
CA ASP A 265 -16.33 5.92 -9.81
C ASP A 265 -16.27 7.46 -10.01
N THR A 266 -17.36 8.15 -9.80
CA THR A 266 -17.43 9.60 -9.87
C THR A 266 -17.15 10.19 -8.49
N PRO A 267 -16.40 11.28 -8.40
CA PRO A 267 -16.25 12.01 -7.16
C PRO A 267 -17.64 12.25 -6.55
N PRO A 268 -17.80 12.04 -5.22
CA PRO A 268 -19.10 12.23 -4.59
C PRO A 268 -19.60 13.63 -4.84
N PRO A 269 -20.90 13.79 -5.16
CA PRO A 269 -21.49 15.11 -5.23
C PRO A 269 -21.33 15.78 -3.87
N ARG A 270 -20.78 16.99 -3.84
CA ARG A 270 -20.65 17.78 -2.63
C ARG A 270 -21.93 18.58 -2.45
N PHE A 271 -22.79 18.09 -1.60
CA PHE A 271 -24.03 18.79 -1.24
C PHE A 271 -23.92 19.36 0.17
N ASP A 272 -24.21 20.62 0.35
CA ASP A 272 -24.20 21.24 1.68
C ASP A 272 -25.39 20.81 2.55
N THR A 273 -26.40 20.19 1.96
CA THR A 273 -27.67 19.87 2.61
C THR A 273 -28.15 18.43 2.38
N ALA A 274 -27.28 17.52 1.93
CA ALA A 274 -27.60 16.12 1.69
C ALA A 274 -26.43 15.22 2.11
N CYS A 275 -26.65 13.92 2.20
CA CYS A 275 -25.58 12.96 2.46
C CYS A 275 -24.72 12.77 1.21
N GLU A 276 -23.45 13.14 1.26
CA GLU A 276 -22.51 13.00 0.14
C GLU A 276 -22.24 11.53 -0.23
N TYR A 277 -22.53 10.58 0.66
CA TYR A 277 -22.42 9.14 0.41
C TYR A 277 -23.68 8.51 -0.18
N VAL A 278 -24.77 9.27 -0.36
CA VAL A 278 -26.11 8.76 -0.75
C VAL A 278 -26.09 7.90 -2.02
N SER A 279 -25.32 8.27 -3.04
CA SER A 279 -25.24 7.54 -4.32
C SER A 279 -24.57 6.17 -4.22
N ARG A 280 -23.76 5.95 -3.19
CA ARG A 280 -23.02 4.70 -2.92
C ARG A 280 -23.60 3.90 -1.75
N CYS A 281 -24.47 4.53 -0.96
CA CYS A 281 -25.01 3.94 0.25
C CYS A 281 -26.05 2.84 -0.07
N LEU A 282 -25.82 1.62 0.43
CA LEU A 282 -26.77 0.52 0.28
C LEU A 282 -28.07 0.71 1.07
N PHE A 283 -28.05 1.57 2.08
CA PHE A 283 -29.18 1.90 2.96
C PHE A 283 -29.79 3.26 2.64
N ALA A 284 -29.47 3.85 1.46
CA ALA A 284 -29.97 5.18 1.10
C ALA A 284 -31.50 5.22 1.02
N GLU A 285 -32.09 6.18 1.72
CA GLU A 285 -33.50 6.50 1.69
C GLU A 285 -33.71 7.92 1.15
N GLU A 286 -34.94 8.29 0.80
CA GLU A 286 -35.28 9.61 0.27
C GLU A 286 -34.87 10.73 1.25
N ILE A 287 -34.97 10.49 2.56
CA ILE A 287 -34.54 11.41 3.61
C ILE A 287 -33.04 11.76 3.53
N CYS A 288 -32.20 10.90 2.91
CA CYS A 288 -30.76 11.13 2.76
C CYS A 288 -30.43 12.13 1.64
N THR A 289 -31.40 12.44 0.76
CA THR A 289 -31.19 13.28 -0.44
C THR A 289 -31.35 14.78 -0.17
N SER A 290 -31.90 15.18 0.99
CA SER A 290 -32.16 16.59 1.29
C SER A 290 -32.14 16.90 2.79
N GLY A 291 -31.77 18.14 3.14
CA GLY A 291 -31.74 18.69 4.51
C GLY A 291 -30.49 18.33 5.33
N PRO A 292 -30.25 18.98 6.48
CA PRO A 292 -29.05 18.80 7.29
C PRO A 292 -28.94 17.39 7.89
N ILE A 293 -27.73 16.84 7.92
CA ILE A 293 -27.46 15.52 8.50
C ILE A 293 -27.22 15.71 10.01
N PRO A 294 -28.02 15.05 10.88
CA PRO A 294 -27.82 15.17 12.33
C PRO A 294 -26.53 14.44 12.75
N LEU A 295 -25.80 15.05 13.69
CA LEU A 295 -24.77 14.36 14.41
C LEU A 295 -25.43 13.49 15.51
N GLN A 296 -25.35 12.18 15.33
CA GLN A 296 -25.79 11.22 16.32
C GLN A 296 -24.63 10.95 17.29
N ARG A 297 -24.93 10.83 18.58
CA ARG A 297 -23.92 10.57 19.63
C ARG A 297 -24.41 9.48 20.57
N GLU A 298 -23.55 8.52 20.83
CA GLU A 298 -23.73 7.48 21.83
C GLU A 298 -22.41 7.34 22.61
N GLY A 299 -22.36 7.97 23.81
CA GLY A 299 -21.10 8.10 24.55
C GLY A 299 -20.04 8.90 23.76
N HIS A 300 -18.89 8.27 23.52
CA HIS A 300 -17.82 8.85 22.70
C HIS A 300 -18.00 8.59 21.20
N HIS A 301 -18.89 7.66 20.83
CA HIS A 301 -19.16 7.31 19.45
C HIS A 301 -20.09 8.32 18.78
N GLN A 302 -19.65 8.88 17.67
CA GLN A 302 -20.35 9.94 16.93
C GLN A 302 -20.46 9.56 15.45
N SER A 303 -21.62 9.82 14.84
CA SER A 303 -21.85 9.53 13.43
C SER A 303 -22.71 10.61 12.77
N LEU A 304 -22.29 11.07 11.59
CA LEU A 304 -23.07 11.95 10.70
C LEU A 304 -23.91 11.10 9.75
N CYS A 305 -25.02 10.57 10.25
CA CYS A 305 -25.96 9.77 9.45
C CYS A 305 -27.39 9.99 9.95
N ARG A 306 -28.38 9.88 9.06
CA ARG A 306 -29.80 10.03 9.40
C ARG A 306 -30.47 8.74 9.83
N LEU A 307 -29.92 7.61 9.40
CA LEU A 307 -30.51 6.31 9.71
C LEU A 307 -30.21 5.90 11.16
N PRO A 308 -31.13 5.25 11.88
CA PRO A 308 -30.88 4.73 13.22
C PRO A 308 -29.74 3.70 13.22
N LEU A 309 -28.94 3.64 14.29
CA LEU A 309 -27.86 2.69 14.46
C LEU A 309 -28.33 1.23 14.29
N GLU A 310 -29.48 0.92 14.89
CA GLU A 310 -30.06 -0.43 14.90
C GLU A 310 -30.38 -1.00 13.50
N SER A 311 -30.60 -0.12 12.53
CA SER A 311 -30.91 -0.52 11.14
C SER A 311 -29.68 -0.84 10.29
N ARG A 312 -28.43 -0.73 10.82
CA ARG A 312 -27.19 -0.69 10.03
C ARG A 312 -26.17 -1.76 10.37
N SER A 313 -26.32 -2.45 11.49
CA SER A 313 -25.25 -3.28 12.04
C SER A 313 -25.27 -4.73 11.56
N ALA A 314 -24.36 -5.06 10.63
CA ALA A 314 -23.72 -6.37 10.69
C ALA A 314 -22.42 -6.18 11.49
N PRO A 315 -22.15 -6.97 12.54
CA PRO A 315 -20.88 -6.86 13.27
C PRO A 315 -19.71 -7.11 12.32
N VAL A 316 -18.66 -6.28 12.41
CA VAL A 316 -17.45 -6.41 11.57
C VAL A 316 -16.84 -7.80 11.71
N SER A 317 -16.95 -8.43 12.90
CA SER A 317 -16.54 -9.82 13.12
C SER A 317 -17.25 -10.81 12.18
N ALA A 318 -18.53 -10.59 11.84
CA ALA A 318 -19.23 -11.41 10.85
C ALA A 318 -18.78 -11.11 9.41
N LEU A 319 -18.40 -9.87 9.13
CA LEU A 319 -17.86 -9.47 7.82
C LEU A 319 -16.41 -9.98 7.63
N VAL A 320 -15.62 -10.05 8.71
CA VAL A 320 -14.22 -10.51 8.71
C VAL A 320 -14.16 -12.05 8.83
N ALA A 321 -15.04 -12.69 9.62
CA ALA A 321 -15.08 -14.16 9.78
C ALA A 321 -15.41 -14.90 8.47
N ASP A 322 -16.12 -14.23 7.57
CA ASP A 322 -16.41 -14.71 6.21
C ASP A 322 -15.31 -14.27 5.21
N ALA A 323 -14.16 -13.80 5.74
CA ALA A 323 -13.01 -13.37 4.96
C ALA A 323 -12.53 -14.53 4.06
N ALA A 324 -12.46 -14.23 2.80
CA ALA A 324 -12.27 -15.13 1.68
C ALA A 324 -11.38 -16.34 2.01
N GLN A 325 -11.96 -17.51 1.97
CA GLN A 325 -11.19 -18.73 1.74
C GLN A 325 -10.43 -18.54 0.44
N ALA A 326 -9.14 -18.91 0.44
CA ALA A 326 -8.36 -18.91 -0.79
C ALA A 326 -9.06 -19.80 -1.82
N PRO A 327 -8.99 -19.44 -3.12
CA PRO A 327 -9.51 -20.32 -4.15
C PRO A 327 -8.87 -21.71 -4.01
N PRO A 328 -9.67 -22.82 -4.03
CA PRO A 328 -9.11 -24.14 -3.89
C PRO A 328 -8.20 -24.48 -5.04
N LEU A 329 -7.09 -25.17 -4.75
CA LEU A 329 -6.21 -25.72 -5.78
C LEU A 329 -7.04 -26.70 -6.64
N ARG A 330 -7.10 -26.45 -7.94
CA ARG A 330 -7.84 -27.29 -8.89
C ARG A 330 -6.87 -28.18 -9.64
N GLU A 331 -7.25 -29.42 -9.89
CA GLU A 331 -6.56 -30.25 -10.88
C GLU A 331 -6.71 -29.63 -12.26
N ARG A 332 -5.60 -29.30 -12.90
CA ARG A 332 -5.54 -28.66 -14.21
C ARG A 332 -4.57 -29.43 -15.11
N GLY A 333 -4.68 -29.22 -16.40
CA GLY A 333 -3.75 -29.77 -17.38
C GLY A 333 -2.29 -29.34 -17.14
N GLY A 334 -1.41 -29.74 -18.04
CA GLY A 334 0.01 -29.35 -17.99
C GLY A 334 0.23 -27.83 -17.93
N PRO A 335 1.41 -27.38 -17.50
CA PRO A 335 1.71 -25.98 -17.30
C PRO A 335 1.63 -25.19 -18.63
N LEU A 336 1.06 -23.97 -18.55
CA LEU A 336 1.00 -23.03 -19.67
C LEU A 336 2.37 -22.36 -19.90
N ILE A 337 3.01 -21.93 -18.81
CA ILE A 337 4.36 -21.37 -18.84
C ILE A 337 5.19 -21.99 -17.71
N VAL A 338 6.46 -22.29 -18.02
CA VAL A 338 7.45 -22.81 -17.07
C VAL A 338 8.72 -22.02 -17.21
N ALA A 339 9.20 -21.50 -16.10
CA ALA A 339 10.56 -21.01 -15.96
C ALA A 339 11.40 -22.06 -15.23
N SER A 340 12.55 -22.44 -15.78
CA SER A 340 13.44 -23.43 -15.18
C SER A 340 14.81 -22.84 -14.93
N GLU A 341 15.25 -22.85 -13.66
CA GLU A 341 16.58 -22.42 -13.21
C GLU A 341 16.99 -21.03 -13.73
N LEU A 342 16.03 -20.08 -13.75
CA LEU A 342 16.31 -18.74 -14.26
C LEU A 342 17.31 -18.01 -13.36
N ARG A 343 18.31 -17.40 -14.00
CA ARG A 343 19.26 -16.46 -13.36
C ARG A 343 19.28 -15.12 -14.09
N LYS A 344 19.38 -14.04 -13.29
CA LYS A 344 19.58 -12.69 -13.82
C LYS A 344 20.43 -11.85 -12.89
N THR A 345 21.52 -11.32 -13.43
CA THR A 345 22.43 -10.43 -12.74
C THR A 345 22.54 -9.10 -13.52
N PHE A 346 22.42 -8.00 -12.84
CA PHE A 346 22.63 -6.67 -13.42
C PHE A 346 23.98 -6.11 -12.96
N ARG A 347 24.74 -5.52 -13.88
CA ARG A 347 25.98 -4.81 -13.57
C ARG A 347 25.68 -3.33 -13.34
N ARG A 348 26.11 -2.78 -12.22
CA ARG A 348 26.04 -1.34 -11.93
C ARG A 348 27.28 -0.59 -12.47
N ALA A 349 27.13 0.71 -12.69
CA ALA A 349 28.27 1.58 -12.88
C ALA A 349 29.17 1.49 -11.62
N GLY A 350 30.43 1.08 -11.78
CA GLY A 350 31.33 0.78 -10.64
C GLY A 350 31.71 -0.70 -10.53
N GLY A 351 31.14 -1.59 -11.37
CA GLY A 351 31.53 -3.00 -11.46
C GLY A 351 30.81 -3.95 -10.51
N GLU A 352 29.99 -3.46 -9.60
CA GLU A 352 29.18 -4.27 -8.70
C GLU A 352 28.10 -5.06 -9.46
N SER A 353 27.91 -6.32 -9.09
CA SER A 353 26.91 -7.22 -9.66
C SER A 353 25.73 -7.36 -8.72
N VAL A 354 24.51 -7.06 -9.19
CA VAL A 354 23.25 -7.24 -8.45
C VAL A 354 22.61 -8.55 -8.89
N HIS A 355 22.57 -9.54 -8.02
CA HIS A 355 21.92 -10.83 -8.27
C HIS A 355 20.41 -10.71 -8.04
N ALA A 356 19.66 -10.45 -9.11
CA ALA A 356 18.23 -10.14 -9.01
C ALA A 356 17.34 -11.39 -9.04
N VAL A 357 17.78 -12.46 -9.74
CA VAL A 357 17.08 -13.76 -9.80
C VAL A 357 18.14 -14.85 -9.75
N ASN A 358 17.98 -15.82 -8.83
CA ASN A 358 18.95 -16.87 -8.53
C ASN A 358 18.25 -18.24 -8.55
N ASP A 359 18.48 -19.03 -9.61
CA ASP A 359 17.98 -20.40 -9.80
C ASP A 359 16.47 -20.56 -9.51
N VAL A 360 15.66 -19.65 -10.07
CA VAL A 360 14.23 -19.68 -9.88
C VAL A 360 13.57 -20.63 -10.86
N THR A 361 12.78 -21.58 -10.33
CA THR A 361 11.89 -22.47 -11.09
C THR A 361 10.46 -22.25 -10.65
N ILE A 362 9.59 -21.86 -11.59
CA ILE A 362 8.17 -21.60 -11.38
C ILE A 362 7.36 -22.00 -12.61
N ASP A 363 6.14 -22.50 -12.37
CA ASP A 363 5.16 -22.78 -13.41
C ASP A 363 3.84 -22.07 -13.15
N VAL A 364 3.07 -21.81 -14.19
CA VAL A 364 1.68 -21.34 -14.13
C VAL A 364 0.84 -22.18 -15.09
N ARG A 365 -0.30 -22.66 -14.62
CA ARG A 365 -1.22 -23.50 -15.39
C ARG A 365 -2.36 -22.67 -16.01
N PRO A 366 -3.04 -23.16 -17.06
CA PRO A 366 -4.20 -22.46 -17.63
C PRO A 366 -5.26 -22.16 -16.57
N GLY A 367 -5.82 -20.95 -16.58
CA GLY A 367 -6.86 -20.51 -15.64
C GLY A 367 -6.41 -20.42 -14.18
N GLU A 368 -5.13 -20.61 -13.85
CA GLU A 368 -4.58 -20.54 -12.49
C GLU A 368 -4.09 -19.14 -12.16
N THR A 369 -4.23 -18.75 -10.89
CA THR A 369 -3.52 -17.58 -10.33
C THR A 369 -2.40 -18.03 -9.42
N VAL A 370 -1.15 -17.78 -9.81
CA VAL A 370 0.04 -17.94 -8.97
C VAL A 370 0.48 -16.57 -8.47
N ALA A 371 0.52 -16.39 -7.15
CA ALA A 371 1.01 -15.17 -6.56
C ALA A 371 2.52 -15.24 -6.25
N LEU A 372 3.21 -14.16 -6.55
CA LEU A 372 4.63 -13.96 -6.27
C LEU A 372 4.77 -12.86 -5.22
N VAL A 373 5.19 -13.22 -4.00
CA VAL A 373 5.25 -12.34 -2.84
C VAL A 373 6.67 -12.21 -2.28
N GLY A 374 6.94 -11.18 -1.49
CA GLY A 374 8.23 -10.92 -0.84
C GLY A 374 8.50 -9.43 -0.68
N GLU A 375 9.55 -9.07 0.04
CA GLU A 375 9.97 -7.68 0.24
C GLU A 375 10.39 -7.00 -1.07
N SER A 376 10.43 -5.66 -1.08
CA SER A 376 10.92 -4.87 -2.21
C SER A 376 12.38 -5.27 -2.54
N GLY A 377 12.69 -5.36 -3.83
CA GLY A 377 14.03 -5.81 -4.25
C GLY A 377 14.27 -7.32 -4.17
N SER A 378 13.28 -8.15 -3.77
CA SER A 378 13.42 -9.62 -3.77
C SER A 378 13.48 -10.27 -5.16
N GLY A 379 13.31 -9.50 -6.25
CA GLY A 379 13.42 -10.00 -7.62
C GLY A 379 12.10 -10.27 -8.36
N LYS A 380 10.94 -10.07 -7.74
CA LYS A 380 9.59 -10.37 -8.28
C LYS A 380 9.34 -9.75 -9.67
N SER A 381 9.42 -8.43 -9.77
CA SER A 381 9.20 -7.72 -11.04
C SER A 381 10.26 -8.07 -12.09
N THR A 382 11.48 -8.43 -11.66
CA THR A 382 12.52 -8.94 -12.56
C THR A 382 12.11 -10.28 -13.14
N LEU A 383 11.62 -11.21 -12.32
CA LEU A 383 11.10 -12.51 -12.75
C LEU A 383 9.91 -12.34 -13.71
N GLY A 384 8.95 -11.45 -13.39
CA GLY A 384 7.84 -11.12 -14.29
C GLY A 384 8.33 -10.63 -15.67
N ARG A 385 9.33 -9.73 -15.68
CA ARG A 385 9.93 -9.22 -16.93
C ARG A 385 10.68 -10.28 -17.72
N LEU A 386 11.30 -11.25 -17.06
CA LEU A 386 11.94 -12.42 -17.71
C LEU A 386 10.90 -13.30 -18.40
N LEU A 387 9.78 -13.61 -17.75
CA LEU A 387 8.68 -14.39 -18.30
C LEU A 387 8.00 -13.67 -19.49
N LEU A 388 7.86 -12.35 -19.41
CA LEU A 388 7.38 -11.50 -20.49
C LEU A 388 8.42 -11.29 -21.61
N ARG A 389 9.63 -11.81 -21.43
CA ARG A 389 10.77 -11.54 -22.34
C ARG A 389 10.97 -10.06 -22.65
N LEU A 390 10.77 -9.21 -21.65
CA LEU A 390 11.16 -7.80 -21.70
C LEU A 390 12.66 -7.61 -21.43
N ILE A 391 13.24 -8.57 -20.70
CA ILE A 391 14.68 -8.71 -20.44
C ILE A 391 15.09 -10.16 -20.70
N GLU A 392 16.36 -10.39 -21.03
CA GLU A 392 16.91 -11.72 -21.29
C GLU A 392 17.49 -12.32 -20.01
N ALA A 393 17.27 -13.63 -19.81
CA ALA A 393 17.89 -14.38 -18.73
C ALA A 393 19.37 -14.65 -19.04
N ASP A 394 20.22 -14.68 -17.98
CA ASP A 394 21.63 -15.03 -18.14
C ASP A 394 21.81 -16.54 -18.17
N ARG A 395 20.92 -17.30 -17.49
CA ARG A 395 20.84 -18.77 -17.48
C ARG A 395 19.39 -19.21 -17.32
N GLY A 396 19.16 -20.51 -17.59
CA GLY A 396 17.85 -21.14 -17.48
C GLY A 396 17.03 -21.03 -18.77
N SER A 397 15.80 -21.49 -18.73
CA SER A 397 14.90 -21.51 -19.86
C SER A 397 13.47 -21.09 -19.49
N VAL A 398 12.73 -20.59 -20.48
CA VAL A 398 11.29 -20.32 -20.40
C VAL A 398 10.58 -21.09 -21.48
N THR A 399 9.66 -21.97 -21.09
CA THR A 399 8.82 -22.75 -22.00
C THR A 399 7.38 -22.24 -21.93
N TYR A 400 6.75 -21.97 -23.08
CA TYR A 400 5.35 -21.55 -23.19
C TYR A 400 4.59 -22.55 -24.08
N ALA A 401 3.50 -23.12 -23.55
CA ALA A 401 2.68 -24.14 -24.22
C ALA A 401 3.54 -25.27 -24.84
N GLY A 402 4.53 -25.76 -24.07
CA GLY A 402 5.45 -26.83 -24.50
C GLY A 402 6.57 -26.39 -25.44
N THR A 403 6.65 -25.13 -25.84
CA THR A 403 7.70 -24.61 -26.73
C THR A 403 8.70 -23.77 -25.95
N ASP A 404 10.00 -24.03 -26.08
CA ASP A 404 11.05 -23.18 -25.52
C ASP A 404 11.08 -21.83 -26.24
N ILE A 405 10.76 -20.76 -25.49
CA ILE A 405 10.74 -19.38 -25.99
C ILE A 405 11.97 -18.59 -25.57
N THR A 406 12.90 -19.18 -24.85
CA THR A 406 14.04 -18.50 -24.22
C THR A 406 14.87 -17.71 -25.22
N ARG A 407 15.14 -18.30 -26.36
CA ARG A 407 16.02 -17.75 -27.42
C ARG A 407 15.28 -17.43 -28.73
N GLU A 408 13.94 -17.42 -28.74
CA GLU A 408 13.19 -16.98 -29.90
C GLU A 408 13.62 -15.56 -30.33
N SER A 409 13.73 -15.31 -31.63
CA SER A 409 13.97 -13.96 -32.13
C SER A 409 12.82 -12.99 -31.74
N LYS A 410 13.09 -11.70 -31.74
CA LYS A 410 12.06 -10.68 -31.47
C LYS A 410 10.86 -10.79 -32.43
N ARG A 411 11.10 -11.24 -33.67
CA ARG A 411 10.06 -11.42 -34.69
C ARG A 411 9.16 -12.62 -34.39
N GLU A 412 9.74 -13.73 -33.93
CA GLU A 412 9.00 -14.93 -33.55
C GLU A 412 8.20 -14.68 -32.29
N PHE A 413 8.82 -14.12 -31.26
CA PHE A 413 8.16 -13.82 -30.00
C PHE A 413 7.04 -12.76 -30.12
N ARG A 414 7.10 -11.88 -31.15
CA ARG A 414 6.01 -10.93 -31.44
C ARG A 414 4.67 -11.61 -31.65
N LYS A 415 4.64 -12.83 -32.23
CA LYS A 415 3.40 -13.60 -32.43
C LYS A 415 2.80 -14.07 -31.11
N ARG A 416 3.66 -14.35 -30.10
CA ARG A 416 3.22 -14.82 -28.79
C ARG A 416 2.78 -13.69 -27.86
N ARG A 417 3.10 -12.44 -28.18
CA ARG A 417 2.66 -11.27 -27.42
C ARG A 417 1.15 -11.08 -27.42
N THR A 418 0.41 -11.70 -28.33
CA THR A 418 -1.05 -11.75 -28.25
C THR A 418 -1.51 -12.59 -27.06
N ASP A 419 -0.79 -13.67 -26.78
CA ASP A 419 -1.16 -14.66 -25.77
C ASP A 419 -0.64 -14.30 -24.37
N ILE A 420 0.44 -13.51 -24.29
CA ILE A 420 1.12 -13.13 -23.05
C ILE A 420 1.09 -11.61 -22.89
N GLN A 421 0.34 -11.11 -21.94
CA GLN A 421 0.14 -9.68 -21.69
C GLN A 421 0.57 -9.29 -20.28
N ALA A 422 0.62 -7.99 -20.02
CA ALA A 422 0.96 -7.45 -18.70
C ALA A 422 0.10 -6.25 -18.32
N VAL A 423 -0.18 -6.13 -17.01
CA VAL A 423 -0.66 -4.92 -16.37
C VAL A 423 0.42 -4.48 -15.38
N PHE A 424 0.98 -3.29 -15.57
CA PHE A 424 2.11 -2.77 -14.80
C PHE A 424 1.65 -1.98 -13.57
N GLN A 425 2.53 -1.85 -12.59
CA GLN A 425 2.33 -1.25 -11.28
C GLN A 425 1.77 0.19 -11.33
N ASP A 426 2.23 1.01 -12.25
CA ASP A 426 1.75 2.38 -12.43
C ASP A 426 1.04 2.52 -13.78
N PRO A 427 -0.30 2.50 -13.78
CA PRO A 427 -1.05 2.67 -15.01
C PRO A 427 -0.80 4.03 -15.66
N GLY A 428 -0.57 5.09 -14.87
CA GLY A 428 -0.31 6.43 -15.37
C GLY A 428 0.94 6.52 -16.25
N SER A 429 1.99 5.77 -15.92
CA SER A 429 3.23 5.70 -16.72
C SER A 429 3.15 4.68 -17.87
N SER A 430 2.24 3.70 -17.77
CA SER A 430 2.09 2.63 -18.78
C SER A 430 1.13 2.97 -19.93
N LEU A 431 0.27 3.98 -19.75
CA LEU A 431 -0.69 4.47 -20.73
C LEU A 431 -0.11 5.69 -21.47
N ASP A 432 -0.21 5.74 -22.79
CA ASP A 432 0.22 6.93 -23.56
C ASP A 432 -0.71 8.12 -23.25
N SER A 433 -0.20 9.10 -22.54
CA SER A 433 -0.94 10.29 -22.09
C SER A 433 -1.47 11.17 -23.23
N ARG A 434 -1.04 10.92 -24.48
CA ARG A 434 -1.43 11.65 -25.70
C ARG A 434 -2.56 10.95 -26.45
N MET A 435 -2.91 9.72 -26.09
CA MET A 435 -3.98 8.93 -26.69
C MET A 435 -5.26 9.02 -25.86
N ARG A 436 -6.41 8.91 -26.54
CA ARG A 436 -7.72 8.81 -25.87
C ARG A 436 -7.93 7.40 -25.32
N ALA A 437 -8.76 7.26 -24.31
CA ALA A 437 -9.01 5.98 -23.65
C ALA A 437 -9.39 4.85 -24.63
N VAL A 438 -10.32 5.12 -25.53
CA VAL A 438 -10.75 4.14 -26.55
C VAL A 438 -9.62 3.78 -27.52
N ASP A 439 -8.76 4.73 -27.88
CA ASP A 439 -7.62 4.48 -28.77
C ASP A 439 -6.55 3.61 -28.10
N ILE A 440 -6.30 3.83 -26.80
CA ILE A 440 -5.39 3.00 -25.98
C ILE A 440 -5.85 1.54 -25.96
N VAL A 441 -7.15 1.29 -25.72
CA VAL A 441 -7.71 -0.07 -25.71
C VAL A 441 -7.70 -0.70 -27.08
N SER A 442 -7.91 0.08 -28.14
CA SER A 442 -7.93 -0.39 -29.52
C SER A 442 -6.54 -0.58 -30.13
N GLU A 443 -5.48 -0.01 -29.53
CA GLU A 443 -4.11 -0.07 -30.05
C GLU A 443 -3.60 -1.52 -30.27
N PRO A 444 -3.74 -2.46 -29.30
CA PRO A 444 -3.31 -3.84 -29.51
C PRO A 444 -4.02 -4.50 -30.70
N ILE A 445 -5.31 -4.22 -30.89
CA ILE A 445 -6.08 -4.73 -32.03
C ILE A 445 -5.51 -4.19 -33.34
N ALA A 446 -5.15 -2.90 -33.38
CA ALA A 446 -4.54 -2.29 -34.56
C ALA A 446 -3.17 -2.91 -34.92
N ILE A 447 -2.38 -3.27 -33.88
CA ILE A 447 -1.03 -3.82 -34.07
C ILE A 447 -1.05 -5.29 -34.51
N PHE A 448 -1.94 -6.11 -33.89
CA PHE A 448 -1.94 -7.56 -34.08
C PHE A 448 -3.00 -8.05 -35.08
N SER A 449 -4.01 -7.23 -35.36
CA SER A 449 -5.09 -7.52 -36.30
C SER A 449 -5.30 -6.34 -37.28
N PRO A 450 -4.29 -5.98 -38.09
CA PRO A 450 -4.34 -4.79 -38.96
C PRO A 450 -5.43 -4.84 -40.03
N GLN A 451 -5.94 -6.05 -40.33
CA GLN A 451 -7.06 -6.27 -41.26
C GLN A 451 -8.40 -5.73 -40.74
N ILE A 452 -8.56 -5.54 -39.42
CA ILE A 452 -9.77 -4.98 -38.82
C ILE A 452 -9.83 -3.47 -39.10
N GLY A 453 -10.95 -2.99 -39.64
CA GLY A 453 -11.14 -1.59 -39.99
C GLY A 453 -11.18 -0.66 -38.74
N ARG A 454 -10.87 0.63 -38.94
CA ARG A 454 -10.82 1.59 -37.83
C ARG A 454 -12.14 1.69 -37.02
N ALA A 455 -13.28 1.67 -37.75
CA ALA A 455 -14.59 1.76 -37.10
C ALA A 455 -14.88 0.53 -36.23
N GLU A 456 -14.55 -0.65 -36.71
CA GLU A 456 -14.73 -1.92 -36.02
C GLU A 456 -13.79 -2.01 -34.80
N ARG A 457 -12.52 -1.62 -34.94
CA ARG A 457 -11.58 -1.54 -33.81
C ARG A 457 -12.08 -0.62 -32.69
N ARG A 458 -12.64 0.54 -33.09
CA ARG A 458 -13.21 1.48 -32.12
C ARG A 458 -14.45 0.90 -31.43
N SER A 459 -15.31 0.20 -32.16
CA SER A 459 -16.48 -0.48 -31.59
C SER A 459 -16.04 -1.55 -30.57
N GLU A 460 -15.04 -2.35 -30.92
CA GLU A 460 -14.49 -3.36 -30.00
C GLU A 460 -13.79 -2.71 -28.80
N GLY A 461 -13.06 -1.60 -28.98
CA GLY A 461 -12.50 -0.82 -27.89
C GLY A 461 -13.54 -0.34 -26.88
N LEU A 462 -14.68 0.18 -27.37
CA LEU A 462 -15.80 0.58 -26.52
C LEU A 462 -16.40 -0.61 -25.78
N ARG A 463 -16.59 -1.76 -26.44
CA ARG A 463 -17.08 -3.00 -25.80
C ARG A 463 -16.15 -3.45 -24.67
N LEU A 464 -14.85 -3.44 -24.91
CA LEU A 464 -13.83 -3.79 -23.91
C LEU A 464 -13.80 -2.80 -22.74
N MET A 465 -13.98 -1.51 -23.00
CA MET A 465 -14.13 -0.52 -21.92
C MET A 465 -15.37 -0.82 -21.08
N GLN A 466 -16.50 -1.14 -21.70
CA GLN A 466 -17.71 -1.50 -20.96
C GLN A 466 -17.54 -2.78 -20.14
N SER A 467 -16.84 -3.81 -20.63
CA SER A 467 -16.60 -5.06 -19.90
C SER A 467 -15.76 -4.85 -18.62
N VAL A 468 -14.97 -3.78 -18.55
CA VAL A 468 -14.24 -3.40 -17.32
C VAL A 468 -14.95 -2.28 -16.52
N GLY A 469 -16.21 -1.97 -16.83
CA GLY A 469 -17.01 -0.97 -16.12
C GLY A 469 -16.65 0.48 -16.45
N LEU A 470 -16.04 0.75 -17.61
CA LEU A 470 -15.80 2.12 -18.11
C LEU A 470 -16.87 2.48 -19.13
N GLY A 471 -17.68 3.48 -18.78
CA GLY A 471 -18.77 3.95 -19.63
C GLY A 471 -18.29 4.68 -20.91
N PRO A 472 -19.15 4.77 -21.95
CA PRO A 472 -18.80 5.40 -23.23
C PRO A 472 -18.45 6.89 -23.11
N GLU A 473 -18.89 7.58 -22.05
CA GLU A 473 -18.58 8.98 -21.75
C GLU A 473 -17.09 9.20 -21.43
N LEU A 474 -16.37 8.14 -21.07
CA LEU A 474 -14.92 8.16 -20.78
C LEU A 474 -14.08 7.91 -22.04
N ALA A 475 -14.67 7.46 -23.14
CA ALA A 475 -13.96 7.02 -24.34
C ALA A 475 -13.03 8.09 -24.95
N GLU A 476 -13.48 9.36 -24.91
CA GLU A 476 -12.77 10.49 -25.49
C GLU A 476 -11.80 11.17 -24.48
N ARG A 477 -11.77 10.71 -23.23
CA ARG A 477 -10.87 11.27 -22.22
C ARG A 477 -9.44 10.79 -22.39
N TYR A 478 -8.51 11.63 -21.97
CA TYR A 478 -7.10 11.29 -21.87
C TYR A 478 -6.78 10.67 -20.49
N PRO A 479 -5.73 9.86 -20.34
CA PRO A 479 -5.40 9.23 -19.05
C PRO A 479 -5.35 10.21 -17.87
N ARG A 480 -4.82 11.41 -18.04
CA ARG A 480 -4.75 12.43 -16.98
C ARG A 480 -6.12 12.94 -16.48
N GLN A 481 -7.18 12.66 -17.22
CA GLN A 481 -8.55 13.06 -16.89
C GLN A 481 -9.33 11.91 -16.23
N LEU A 482 -8.68 10.77 -16.02
CA LEU A 482 -9.24 9.57 -15.41
C LEU A 482 -8.71 9.42 -13.98
N SER A 483 -9.55 8.87 -13.07
CA SER A 483 -9.09 8.47 -11.74
C SER A 483 -8.09 7.31 -11.80
N GLY A 484 -7.32 7.07 -10.74
CA GLY A 484 -6.38 5.93 -10.67
C GLY A 484 -7.07 4.58 -10.93
N GLY A 485 -8.26 4.36 -10.37
CA GLY A 485 -9.05 3.16 -10.63
C GLY A 485 -9.53 3.04 -12.07
N GLN A 486 -9.94 4.15 -12.70
CA GLN A 486 -10.32 4.19 -14.11
C GLN A 486 -9.11 3.91 -15.03
N GLN A 487 -7.94 4.46 -14.71
CA GLN A 487 -6.69 4.18 -15.44
C GLN A 487 -6.31 2.70 -15.32
N GLN A 488 -6.45 2.11 -14.13
CA GLN A 488 -6.18 0.69 -13.91
C GLN A 488 -7.12 -0.21 -14.72
N ARG A 489 -8.42 0.07 -14.69
CA ARG A 489 -9.41 -0.64 -15.51
C ARG A 489 -9.12 -0.47 -17.00
N LEU A 490 -8.67 0.71 -17.43
CA LEU A 490 -8.25 0.95 -18.82
C LEU A 490 -7.02 0.09 -19.20
N ALA A 491 -6.04 -0.03 -18.31
CA ALA A 491 -4.87 -0.89 -18.51
C ALA A 491 -5.27 -2.38 -18.61
N ILE A 492 -6.24 -2.83 -17.79
CA ILE A 492 -6.81 -4.19 -17.87
C ILE A 492 -7.54 -4.38 -19.21
N ALA A 493 -8.40 -3.43 -19.62
CA ALA A 493 -9.10 -3.49 -20.92
C ALA A 493 -8.12 -3.60 -22.09
N ARG A 494 -7.02 -2.84 -22.06
CA ARG A 494 -5.95 -2.94 -23.05
C ARG A 494 -5.29 -4.32 -23.06
N ALA A 495 -5.03 -4.89 -21.87
CA ALA A 495 -4.38 -6.20 -21.77
C ALA A 495 -5.25 -7.34 -22.32
N ILE A 496 -6.58 -7.31 -22.09
CA ILE A 496 -7.50 -8.34 -22.59
C ILE A 496 -7.86 -8.17 -24.08
N ALA A 497 -7.52 -7.05 -24.71
CA ALA A 497 -7.89 -6.74 -26.10
C ALA A 497 -7.35 -7.75 -27.14
N THR A 498 -6.27 -8.44 -26.83
CA THR A 498 -5.70 -9.51 -27.69
C THR A 498 -6.22 -10.91 -27.33
N LYS A 499 -7.13 -11.05 -26.37
CA LYS A 499 -7.62 -12.32 -25.83
C LYS A 499 -6.46 -13.22 -25.36
N PRO A 500 -5.63 -12.75 -24.43
CA PRO A 500 -4.46 -13.48 -23.98
C PRO A 500 -4.84 -14.74 -23.21
N ARG A 501 -3.87 -15.64 -23.02
CA ARG A 501 -3.99 -16.81 -22.14
C ARG A 501 -3.29 -16.61 -20.80
N LEU A 502 -2.29 -15.69 -20.76
CA LEU A 502 -1.53 -15.34 -19.55
C LEU A 502 -1.45 -13.82 -19.40
N ILE A 503 -1.74 -13.32 -18.22
CA ILE A 503 -1.49 -11.91 -17.86
C ILE A 503 -0.58 -11.87 -16.63
N VAL A 504 0.54 -11.16 -16.74
CA VAL A 504 1.37 -10.80 -15.59
C VAL A 504 0.81 -9.52 -14.98
N LEU A 505 0.36 -9.60 -13.74
CA LEU A 505 -0.21 -8.50 -12.96
C LEU A 505 0.86 -8.00 -11.98
N ASP A 506 1.58 -6.93 -12.31
CA ASP A 506 2.62 -6.36 -11.45
C ASP A 506 2.01 -5.27 -10.56
N GLU A 507 1.72 -5.62 -9.29
CA GLU A 507 1.08 -4.78 -8.28
C GLU A 507 -0.22 -4.07 -8.76
N PRO A 508 -1.20 -4.80 -9.27
CA PRO A 508 -2.34 -4.22 -9.98
C PRO A 508 -3.26 -3.36 -9.11
N THR A 509 -3.07 -3.33 -7.79
CA THR A 509 -3.92 -2.61 -6.84
C THR A 509 -3.15 -1.71 -5.86
N ALA A 510 -1.82 -1.57 -6.01
CA ALA A 510 -0.97 -0.89 -5.03
C ALA A 510 -1.28 0.61 -4.86
N SER A 511 -1.70 1.28 -5.92
CA SER A 511 -2.02 2.72 -5.92
C SER A 511 -3.52 3.02 -5.75
N LEU A 512 -4.34 2.00 -5.43
CA LEU A 512 -5.79 2.13 -5.38
C LEU A 512 -6.31 2.18 -3.95
N ASP A 513 -7.35 2.99 -3.75
CA ASP A 513 -8.12 3.00 -2.51
C ASP A 513 -8.79 1.65 -2.26
N MET A 514 -9.11 1.36 -1.00
CA MET A 514 -9.64 0.06 -0.58
C MET A 514 -10.93 -0.33 -1.30
N SER A 515 -11.86 0.62 -1.51
CA SER A 515 -13.12 0.37 -2.23
C SER A 515 -12.87 0.05 -3.71
N VAL A 516 -12.01 0.81 -4.37
CA VAL A 516 -11.64 0.60 -5.79
C VAL A 516 -10.84 -0.69 -5.97
N ARG A 517 -9.97 -1.02 -4.99
CA ARG A 517 -9.21 -2.29 -4.97
C ARG A 517 -10.15 -3.50 -5.02
N GLY A 518 -11.19 -3.52 -4.16
CA GLY A 518 -12.17 -4.60 -4.16
C GLY A 518 -12.85 -4.79 -5.52
N GLN A 519 -13.23 -3.70 -6.17
CA GLN A 519 -13.87 -3.73 -7.50
C GLN A 519 -12.93 -4.26 -8.58
N VAL A 520 -11.64 -3.87 -8.56
CA VAL A 520 -10.64 -4.38 -9.53
C VAL A 520 -10.37 -5.88 -9.32
N LEU A 521 -10.32 -6.34 -8.06
CA LEU A 521 -10.15 -7.77 -7.76
C LEU A 521 -11.37 -8.60 -8.20
N GLY A 522 -12.59 -8.07 -8.01
CA GLY A 522 -13.82 -8.68 -8.53
C GLY A 522 -13.77 -8.82 -10.04
N LEU A 523 -13.45 -7.72 -10.73
CA LEU A 523 -13.27 -7.69 -12.19
C LEU A 523 -12.24 -8.73 -12.68
N LEU A 524 -11.07 -8.83 -12.05
CA LEU A 524 -10.05 -9.80 -12.43
C LEU A 524 -10.54 -11.25 -12.30
N ARG A 525 -11.35 -11.56 -11.26
CA ARG A 525 -11.98 -12.88 -11.10
C ARG A 525 -13.00 -13.17 -12.19
N GLU A 526 -13.88 -12.22 -12.49
CA GLU A 526 -14.88 -12.34 -13.55
C GLU A 526 -14.21 -12.61 -14.89
N LEU A 527 -13.19 -11.81 -15.26
CA LEU A 527 -12.43 -11.99 -16.49
C LEU A 527 -11.68 -13.32 -16.54
N GLN A 528 -11.14 -13.79 -15.39
CA GLN A 528 -10.48 -15.09 -15.31
C GLN A 528 -11.46 -16.23 -15.60
N GLN A 529 -12.66 -16.17 -15.02
CA GLN A 529 -13.70 -17.19 -15.23
C GLN A 529 -14.27 -17.16 -16.65
N GLU A 530 -14.49 -15.98 -17.20
CA GLU A 530 -15.06 -15.81 -18.54
C GLU A 530 -14.10 -16.26 -19.67
N HIS A 531 -12.79 -16.02 -19.47
CA HIS A 531 -11.79 -16.20 -20.52
C HIS A 531 -10.75 -17.28 -20.23
N ASP A 532 -10.89 -18.05 -19.13
CA ASP A 532 -9.92 -19.05 -18.64
C ASP A 532 -8.48 -18.49 -18.53
N LEU A 533 -8.35 -17.25 -18.04
CA LEU A 533 -7.10 -16.52 -17.97
C LEU A 533 -6.20 -17.10 -16.88
N ALA A 534 -4.94 -17.35 -17.21
CA ALA A 534 -3.89 -17.57 -16.20
C ALA A 534 -3.31 -16.24 -15.73
N TYR A 535 -3.08 -16.10 -14.41
CA TYR A 535 -2.45 -14.92 -13.84
C TYR A 535 -1.14 -15.26 -13.11
N LEU A 536 -0.11 -14.46 -13.36
CA LEU A 536 1.01 -14.33 -12.44
C LEU A 536 0.83 -13.01 -11.69
N LEU A 537 0.39 -13.08 -10.44
CA LEU A 537 0.14 -11.93 -9.59
C LEU A 537 1.37 -11.58 -8.77
N ILE A 538 2.01 -10.46 -9.04
CA ILE A 538 3.07 -9.90 -8.19
C ILE A 538 2.42 -8.92 -7.23
N SER A 539 2.54 -9.16 -5.93
CA SER A 539 1.97 -8.29 -4.91
C SER A 539 2.74 -8.36 -3.59
N HIS A 540 2.78 -7.25 -2.88
CA HIS A 540 3.18 -7.19 -1.48
C HIS A 540 1.97 -7.16 -0.53
N ASP A 541 0.75 -6.99 -1.05
CA ASP A 541 -0.49 -7.05 -0.27
C ASP A 541 -0.98 -8.49 -0.14
N LEU A 542 -0.70 -9.11 1.01
CA LEU A 542 -1.04 -10.51 1.29
C LEU A 542 -2.55 -10.73 1.37
N ARG A 543 -3.36 -9.72 1.64
CA ARG A 543 -4.83 -9.80 1.59
C ARG A 543 -5.31 -10.03 0.16
N THR A 544 -4.80 -9.26 -0.79
CA THR A 544 -5.05 -9.46 -2.23
C THR A 544 -4.61 -10.85 -2.69
N VAL A 545 -3.43 -11.30 -2.25
CA VAL A 545 -2.89 -12.63 -2.57
C VAL A 545 -3.81 -13.72 -2.08
N ARG A 546 -4.22 -13.70 -0.80
CA ARG A 546 -5.12 -14.69 -0.22
C ARG A 546 -6.47 -14.77 -0.94
N GLN A 547 -6.96 -13.64 -1.43
CA GLN A 547 -8.25 -13.58 -2.11
C GLN A 547 -8.21 -14.11 -3.55
N LEU A 548 -7.13 -13.89 -4.29
CA LEU A 548 -7.10 -14.12 -5.74
C LEU A 548 -6.30 -15.35 -6.16
N SER A 549 -5.31 -15.81 -5.35
CA SER A 549 -4.38 -16.85 -5.77
C SER A 549 -4.70 -18.23 -5.23
N GLU A 550 -4.47 -19.26 -6.04
CA GLU A 550 -4.53 -20.67 -5.66
C GLU A 550 -3.19 -21.16 -5.13
N ARG A 551 -2.07 -20.63 -5.64
CA ARG A 551 -0.70 -20.91 -5.16
C ARG A 551 0.05 -19.62 -4.86
N VAL A 552 0.94 -19.71 -3.88
CA VAL A 552 1.84 -18.61 -3.48
C VAL A 552 3.29 -19.09 -3.61
N VAL A 553 4.11 -18.20 -4.15
CA VAL A 553 5.56 -18.33 -4.26
C VAL A 553 6.19 -17.17 -3.51
N VAL A 554 6.94 -17.45 -2.46
CA VAL A 554 7.60 -16.46 -1.62
C VAL A 554 9.03 -16.30 -2.06
N MET A 555 9.43 -15.08 -2.45
CA MET A 555 10.78 -14.74 -2.87
C MET A 555 11.53 -13.91 -1.84
N TYR A 556 12.82 -14.24 -1.63
CA TYR A 556 13.74 -13.47 -0.82
C TYR A 556 15.12 -13.42 -1.50
N LEU A 557 15.66 -12.21 -1.70
CA LEU A 557 16.97 -11.97 -2.34
C LEU A 557 17.21 -12.78 -3.63
N GLY A 558 16.22 -12.79 -4.50
CA GLY A 558 16.32 -13.41 -5.84
C GLY A 558 16.00 -14.89 -5.90
N GLU A 559 15.71 -15.58 -4.80
CA GLU A 559 15.39 -17.00 -4.78
C GLU A 559 14.01 -17.30 -4.18
N ILE A 560 13.46 -18.47 -4.50
CA ILE A 560 12.24 -18.99 -3.88
C ILE A 560 12.61 -19.61 -2.55
N VAL A 561 12.03 -19.09 -1.46
CA VAL A 561 12.23 -19.60 -0.11
C VAL A 561 11.09 -20.51 0.35
N GLU A 562 9.89 -20.32 -0.16
CA GLU A 562 8.74 -21.18 0.08
C GLU A 562 7.73 -21.08 -1.06
N GLN A 563 7.08 -22.18 -1.41
CA GLN A 563 5.98 -22.21 -2.37
C GLN A 563 4.96 -23.29 -2.02
N GLY A 564 3.68 -23.02 -2.27
CA GLY A 564 2.63 -24.00 -1.97
C GLY A 564 1.22 -23.47 -2.22
N PRO A 565 0.19 -24.30 -1.94
CA PRO A 565 -1.20 -23.86 -1.93
C PRO A 565 -1.39 -22.66 -0.99
N THR A 566 -2.19 -21.71 -1.40
CA THR A 566 -2.40 -20.47 -0.64
C THR A 566 -2.83 -20.75 0.80
N ASP A 567 -3.78 -21.65 1.02
CA ASP A 567 -4.24 -21.99 2.37
C ASP A 567 -3.11 -22.59 3.25
N GLU A 568 -2.24 -23.43 2.68
CA GLU A 568 -1.12 -24.02 3.45
C GLU A 568 -0.08 -22.96 3.82
N ILE A 569 0.27 -22.08 2.87
CA ILE A 569 1.23 -20.98 3.12
C ILE A 569 0.70 -20.05 4.21
N PHE A 570 -0.59 -19.70 4.19
CA PHE A 570 -1.18 -18.77 5.16
C PHE A 570 -1.45 -19.39 6.53
N THR A 571 -1.74 -20.70 6.61
CA THR A 571 -2.08 -21.37 7.87
C THR A 571 -0.92 -22.11 8.50
N ARG A 572 0.03 -22.61 7.69
CA ARG A 572 1.16 -23.45 8.12
C ARG A 572 2.46 -23.08 7.39
N PRO A 573 2.90 -21.81 7.44
CA PRO A 573 4.15 -21.41 6.82
C PRO A 573 5.32 -22.17 7.44
N ARG A 574 6.26 -22.64 6.62
CA ARG A 574 7.41 -23.45 7.05
C ARG A 574 8.70 -22.66 7.09
N HIS A 575 8.84 -21.66 6.24
CA HIS A 575 10.04 -20.84 6.23
C HIS A 575 9.91 -19.68 7.23
N PRO A 576 10.92 -19.37 8.06
CA PRO A 576 10.87 -18.29 9.03
C PRO A 576 10.57 -16.92 8.43
N TYR A 577 11.05 -16.65 7.22
CA TYR A 577 10.72 -15.42 6.48
C TYR A 577 9.23 -15.33 6.13
N THR A 578 8.63 -16.42 5.66
CA THR A 578 7.18 -16.45 5.35
C THR A 578 6.36 -16.18 6.61
N ARG A 579 6.75 -16.76 7.75
CA ARG A 579 6.11 -16.48 9.05
C ARG A 579 6.19 -15.01 9.42
N ALA A 580 7.38 -14.43 9.30
CA ALA A 580 7.59 -13.02 9.60
C ALA A 580 6.77 -12.12 8.65
N LEU A 581 6.73 -12.45 7.35
CA LEU A 581 5.96 -11.69 6.36
C LEU A 581 4.45 -11.75 6.65
N LEU A 582 3.92 -12.92 7.00
CA LEU A 582 2.51 -13.11 7.35
C LEU A 582 2.16 -12.43 8.67
N SER A 583 3.03 -12.56 9.69
CA SER A 583 2.82 -11.94 11.02
C SER A 583 2.86 -10.40 10.97
N ALA A 584 3.54 -9.83 9.98
CA ALA A 584 3.55 -8.38 9.77
C ALA A 584 2.26 -7.84 9.12
N THR A 585 1.37 -8.73 8.65
CA THR A 585 0.08 -8.33 8.08
C THR A 585 -0.92 -8.10 9.20
N LEU A 586 -1.27 -6.85 9.42
CA LEU A 586 -2.19 -6.46 10.48
C LEU A 586 -3.64 -6.84 10.12
N VAL A 587 -4.27 -7.64 10.96
CA VAL A 587 -5.71 -7.93 10.85
C VAL A 587 -6.49 -6.69 11.32
N PRO A 588 -7.53 -6.21 10.61
CA PRO A 588 -8.31 -5.05 11.04
C PRO A 588 -9.34 -5.45 12.13
N ASP A 589 -8.86 -6.06 13.18
CA ASP A 589 -9.62 -6.48 14.36
C ASP A 589 -8.80 -6.16 15.61
N PRO A 590 -9.23 -5.20 16.44
CA PRO A 590 -8.49 -4.81 17.64
C PRO A 590 -8.49 -5.89 18.74
N SER A 591 -9.36 -6.91 18.64
CA SER A 591 -9.40 -8.04 19.59
C SER A 591 -8.31 -9.10 19.32
N VAL A 592 -7.73 -9.09 18.12
CA VAL A 592 -6.67 -10.03 17.72
C VAL A 592 -5.31 -9.35 17.88
N PRO A 593 -4.53 -9.65 18.92
CA PRO A 593 -3.23 -9.01 19.09
C PRO A 593 -2.29 -9.33 17.92
N PRO A 594 -1.49 -8.37 17.44
CA PRO A 594 -0.53 -8.64 16.39
C PRO A 594 0.58 -9.56 16.93
N GLU A 595 0.73 -10.72 16.31
CA GLU A 595 1.84 -11.64 16.60
C GLU A 595 2.99 -11.33 15.64
N HIS A 596 3.87 -10.41 16.03
CA HIS A 596 5.04 -10.13 15.21
C HIS A 596 6.15 -11.16 15.45
N VAL A 597 6.57 -11.82 14.38
CA VAL A 597 7.83 -12.57 14.34
C VAL A 597 8.93 -11.60 13.88
N PRO A 598 9.74 -11.06 14.79
CA PRO A 598 10.73 -10.06 14.41
C PRO A 598 11.82 -10.68 13.56
N LEU A 599 12.16 -10.03 12.46
CA LEU A 599 13.41 -10.28 11.74
C LEU A 599 14.43 -9.26 12.23
N GLU A 600 15.58 -9.74 12.69
CA GLU A 600 16.64 -8.89 13.21
C GLU A 600 17.50 -8.31 12.06
N GLY A 601 18.11 -7.16 12.28
CA GLY A 601 19.06 -6.55 11.34
C GLY A 601 18.46 -6.09 10.00
N GLU A 602 19.35 -5.81 9.05
CA GLU A 602 19.01 -5.32 7.71
C GLU A 602 18.94 -6.43 6.66
N ILE A 603 18.23 -6.16 5.56
CA ILE A 603 18.25 -7.03 4.38
C ILE A 603 19.65 -7.02 3.78
N PRO A 604 20.31 -8.18 3.60
CA PRO A 604 21.60 -8.25 2.93
C PRO A 604 21.55 -7.59 1.54
N LYS A 605 22.68 -7.02 1.14
CA LYS A 605 22.74 -6.38 -0.17
C LYS A 605 22.69 -7.45 -1.26
N PRO A 606 21.88 -7.28 -2.32
CA PRO A 606 21.89 -8.19 -3.46
C PRO A 606 23.22 -8.22 -4.24
N THR A 607 24.16 -7.33 -3.88
CA THR A 607 25.51 -7.29 -4.42
C THR A 607 26.50 -8.14 -3.63
N ASP A 608 26.14 -8.55 -2.39
CA ASP A 608 27.02 -9.29 -1.47
C ASP A 608 26.15 -10.31 -0.71
N LEU A 609 25.81 -11.38 -1.41
CA LEU A 609 24.95 -12.45 -0.88
C LEU A 609 25.78 -13.36 0.03
N PRO A 610 25.23 -13.79 1.19
CA PRO A 610 25.89 -14.77 2.06
C PRO A 610 26.13 -16.11 1.34
N ASP A 611 27.22 -16.82 1.70
CA ASP A 611 27.49 -18.16 1.18
C ASP A 611 26.50 -19.22 1.67
N GLY A 612 25.93 -19.00 2.88
CA GLY A 612 24.92 -19.87 3.49
C GLY A 612 23.49 -19.40 3.17
N CYS A 613 22.57 -19.67 4.09
CA CYS A 613 21.18 -19.20 4.00
C CYS A 613 21.14 -17.66 3.96
N TYR A 614 20.48 -17.08 2.96
CA TYR A 614 20.41 -15.63 2.80
C TYR A 614 19.66 -14.92 3.95
N LEU A 615 18.81 -15.66 4.67
CA LEU A 615 18.11 -15.13 5.85
C LEU A 615 18.95 -15.27 7.14
N ALA A 616 20.08 -15.98 7.16
CA ALA A 616 20.79 -16.36 8.39
C ALA A 616 21.08 -15.18 9.33
N THR A 617 21.43 -14.01 8.79
CA THR A 617 21.70 -12.79 9.57
C THR A 617 20.47 -12.12 10.18
N ARG A 618 19.28 -12.47 9.71
CA ARG A 618 17.99 -11.91 10.15
C ARG A 618 17.08 -12.91 10.85
N CYS A 619 17.42 -14.20 10.76
CA CYS A 619 16.54 -15.28 11.22
C CYS A 619 16.66 -15.48 12.73
N PRO A 620 15.57 -15.34 13.52
CA PRO A 620 15.60 -15.59 14.96
C PRO A 620 15.87 -17.05 15.30
N LEU A 621 15.73 -17.96 14.32
CA LEU A 621 15.98 -19.39 14.45
C LEU A 621 17.33 -19.83 13.86
N ALA A 622 18.23 -18.90 13.53
CA ALA A 622 19.52 -19.22 12.91
C ALA A 622 20.39 -20.07 13.82
N ILE A 623 21.06 -21.03 13.22
CA ILE A 623 22.12 -21.85 13.86
C ILE A 623 23.38 -21.75 13.01
N PRO A 624 24.57 -22.11 13.54
CA PRO A 624 25.82 -22.01 12.78
C PRO A 624 25.80 -22.72 11.43
N ALA A 625 25.08 -23.83 11.31
CA ALA A 625 24.90 -24.54 10.04
C ALA A 625 24.21 -23.70 8.97
N CYS A 626 23.34 -22.74 9.35
CA CYS A 626 22.69 -21.85 8.39
C CYS A 626 23.67 -20.92 7.67
N SER A 627 24.76 -20.55 8.30
CA SER A 627 25.82 -19.74 7.69
C SER A 627 26.83 -20.55 6.89
N ALA A 628 26.93 -21.88 7.17
CA ALA A 628 27.89 -22.76 6.56
C ALA A 628 27.43 -23.38 5.23
N ALA A 629 26.12 -23.55 5.03
CA ALA A 629 25.59 -24.22 3.86
C ALA A 629 24.33 -23.51 3.34
N HIS A 630 24.26 -23.33 2.02
CA HIS A 630 23.06 -22.80 1.35
C HIS A 630 21.99 -23.89 1.26
N PRO A 631 20.79 -23.69 1.84
CA PRO A 631 19.74 -24.70 1.83
C PRO A 631 19.17 -24.90 0.42
N VAL A 632 18.74 -26.12 0.11
CA VAL A 632 17.99 -26.42 -1.11
C VAL A 632 16.50 -26.28 -0.87
N LEU A 633 15.71 -26.09 -1.94
CA LEU A 633 14.26 -26.09 -1.87
C LEU A 633 13.78 -27.55 -1.74
N GLU A 634 13.33 -27.95 -0.56
CA GLU A 634 12.89 -29.31 -0.26
C GLU A 634 11.36 -29.42 -0.31
N ALA A 635 10.86 -30.49 -0.94
CA ALA A 635 9.43 -30.82 -0.94
C ALA A 635 8.99 -31.28 0.45
N ILE A 636 7.94 -30.66 0.97
CA ILE A 636 7.27 -31.01 2.23
C ILE A 636 6.04 -31.88 1.94
N SER A 637 5.32 -31.54 0.88
CA SER A 637 4.21 -32.30 0.31
C SER A 637 4.27 -32.25 -1.20
N GLU A 638 3.31 -32.88 -1.88
CA GLU A 638 3.23 -32.87 -3.36
C GLU A 638 3.24 -31.45 -3.96
N HIS A 639 2.68 -30.48 -3.23
CA HIS A 639 2.51 -29.11 -3.71
C HIS A 639 3.15 -28.04 -2.82
N HIS A 640 3.81 -28.42 -1.71
CA HIS A 640 4.44 -27.48 -0.77
C HIS A 640 5.94 -27.78 -0.64
N ALA A 641 6.75 -26.76 -0.84
CA ALA A 641 8.21 -26.84 -0.71
C ALA A 641 8.76 -25.60 0.01
N ALA A 642 9.82 -25.79 0.81
CA ALA A 642 10.50 -24.68 1.47
C ALA A 642 12.03 -24.88 1.54
N ARG A 643 12.76 -23.75 1.60
CA ARG A 643 14.22 -23.68 1.57
C ARG A 643 14.75 -23.38 2.98
N CYS A 644 14.73 -24.37 3.86
CA CYS A 644 15.22 -24.21 5.23
C CYS A 644 15.79 -25.52 5.76
N ILE A 645 16.97 -25.50 6.38
CA ILE A 645 17.59 -26.70 6.98
C ILE A 645 16.91 -27.13 8.29
N ARG A 646 15.96 -26.33 8.81
CA ARG A 646 15.22 -26.61 10.05
C ARG A 646 13.73 -26.90 9.85
N LEU A 647 13.34 -27.37 8.67
CA LEU A 647 11.92 -27.63 8.33
C LEU A 647 11.17 -28.49 9.36
N ASN A 648 11.86 -29.43 10.03
CA ASN A 648 11.26 -30.30 11.05
C ASN A 648 11.14 -29.64 12.43
N GLN A 649 11.66 -28.42 12.62
CA GLN A 649 11.67 -27.69 13.89
C GLN A 649 10.89 -26.35 13.81
N THR A 650 10.39 -26.04 12.65
CA THR A 650 9.52 -24.92 12.33
C THR A 650 8.12 -25.45 11.99
#